data_b325f44c2bb3ac01d09f2f56bbc01347
#
_entry.id   b325f44c2bb3ac01d09f2f56bbc01347
#
_cell.length_a   1.000
_cell.length_b   1.000
_cell.length_c   1.000
_cell.angle_alpha   90.00
_cell.angle_beta   90.00
_cell.angle_gamma   90.00
#
_symmetry.space_group_name_H-M   'P 1'
#
loop_
_entity.id
_entity.type
_entity.pdbx_description
1 polymer ?
#
loop_
_entity_poly.entity_id
_entity_poly.type
_entity_poly.pdbx_seq_one_letter_code
_entity_poly.pdbx_strand_id
1 'polypeptide(L)'
;MTPSVRLQEMIRVIRSARTQGEERGIIQRECADIRSQFRQGDNGERSHSLAKLLYVHMLGYPAHFGQMECVRLIASPRYSEKRIGYLGAMMLLDEKQDASLLITNSIKNDLSHSSQYVQSLALCTLACMGSAEMCRDLAPEIERLLRASHSYIKKKATLCAVHIIRKVPELAELFTPSARTLLSEKNHGVLHGAVVLITELCERNPDTLVQFRKAVPELVQIMKGLVTSSYSPEHNVAGISDPFLQVRILRLLRILGHNNDTASDAMNDLLAQVATNTDSSKTAGSAVLYETVLTIMDINSESGLRVLAVNILGRFLLNNDRNIRYISMTSLQKIVQTDHNAVQRHRGTIVDCLKDQDTSVKRRALELSLALVSAVNIRSMMKELLIFLSVCPPELRSQTASGIFNAAERYSPSKRWHIDTILHVLTTAGGDVRDETVPNLIQLITTASELHCYTVHKLYRALIKDIAQQSLVQVACWCIGEYGDLLLKGECEEIEPVQVTEDDILDALETVLQSHMSSPATRGFALTATMKLSTRITDNVDRIRSIVSIYGSCIDLELQQRAVEYNALFKKYDHMRAAVLERMPVMDKNSPGHTNGDTSGEIKEPDTSKPKPVEAGLLSEPASQVCDLLDLLGGTDTPLQLSPAPTSTPTTTSSADLLDLLGGLEITPVPTVSVYEKNGLSLKIQCDKQTETEVTVTLIASNSTQNDITNFTLQAAVPKSVQLQMKAPSGNVIPAHGLGQVTQTVLLNNPNKVSLKMRLRVAYSNQGAMHQDTVQIDSFPSAACQPSFSPLXQTYKSPESPRLSFPXRWRSLEIGSGLSTSLLWTKRCPQRFDTTDFYEVLSWFELSGTKCSFMCCHYYTRLNRQTNVHYHWIRSFVH
;
A
#
# COMPACT_ATOMS: atom_id res chain seq x y z
N MET A 1 -26.54 16.56 41.12
CA MET A 1 -26.42 16.44 39.67
C MET A 1 -26.24 14.98 39.31
N THR A 2 -26.95 14.49 38.30
CA THR A 2 -26.76 13.12 37.82
C THR A 2 -25.40 12.96 37.15
N PRO A 3 -24.81 11.78 37.25
CA PRO A 3 -23.50 11.53 36.64
C PRO A 3 -23.44 11.80 35.12
N SER A 4 -24.51 11.49 34.43
CA SER A 4 -24.63 11.72 32.99
C SER A 4 -24.55 13.19 32.59
N VAL A 5 -25.12 14.07 33.44
CA VAL A 5 -25.11 15.54 33.19
C VAL A 5 -23.66 16.07 33.23
N ARG A 6 -22.87 15.64 34.18
CA ARG A 6 -21.46 16.07 34.31
C ARG A 6 -20.61 15.69 33.10
N LEU A 7 -20.77 14.48 32.57
CA LEU A 7 -20.05 14.04 31.35
C LEU A 7 -20.53 14.82 30.13
N GLN A 8 -21.86 15.00 29.98
CA GLN A 8 -22.45 15.78 28.89
C GLN A 8 -21.95 17.22 28.90
N GLU A 9 -21.86 17.82 30.06
CA GLU A 9 -21.39 19.18 30.23
C GLU A 9 -19.93 19.32 29.74
N MET A 10 -19.06 18.40 30.18
CA MET A 10 -17.66 18.35 29.71
C MET A 10 -17.60 18.22 28.19
N ILE A 11 -18.39 17.31 27.60
CA ILE A 11 -18.43 17.12 26.14
C ILE A 11 -18.88 18.41 25.44
N ARG A 12 -19.89 19.11 25.95
CA ARG A 12 -20.38 20.40 25.40
C ARG A 12 -19.28 21.46 25.43
N VAL A 13 -18.59 21.57 26.55
CA VAL A 13 -17.49 22.56 26.72
C VAL A 13 -16.35 22.25 25.73
N ILE A 14 -15.93 20.99 25.61
CA ILE A 14 -14.89 20.59 24.66
C ILE A 14 -15.31 20.90 23.21
N ARG A 15 -16.57 20.60 22.87
CA ARG A 15 -17.09 20.84 21.51
C ARG A 15 -17.33 22.32 21.19
N SER A 16 -17.44 23.15 22.19
CA SER A 16 -17.61 24.62 21.98
C SER A 16 -16.27 25.31 21.73
N ALA A 17 -15.15 24.65 21.98
CA ALA A 17 -13.82 25.21 21.72
C ALA A 17 -13.65 25.53 20.21
N ARG A 18 -13.17 26.74 19.95
CA ARG A 18 -12.97 27.23 18.56
C ARG A 18 -11.58 26.90 18.01
N THR A 19 -10.62 26.71 18.90
CA THR A 19 -9.23 26.42 18.51
C THR A 19 -8.74 25.18 19.24
N GLN A 20 -7.77 24.52 18.65
CA GLN A 20 -7.09 23.36 19.24
C GLN A 20 -6.39 23.73 20.56
N GLY A 21 -5.92 24.97 20.68
CA GLY A 21 -5.32 25.48 21.93
C GLY A 21 -6.33 25.56 23.07
N GLU A 22 -7.53 26.08 22.77
CA GLU A 22 -8.65 26.13 23.75
C GLU A 22 -9.07 24.72 24.17
N GLU A 23 -9.22 23.80 23.21
CA GLU A 23 -9.56 22.40 23.46
C GLU A 23 -8.54 21.77 24.40
N ARG A 24 -7.23 21.94 24.11
CA ARG A 24 -6.15 21.42 24.99
C ARG A 24 -6.21 22.00 26.39
N GLY A 25 -6.45 23.31 26.50
CA GLY A 25 -6.59 24.00 27.79
C GLY A 25 -7.76 23.49 28.63
N ILE A 26 -8.91 23.24 27.99
CA ILE A 26 -10.10 22.65 28.65
C ILE A 26 -9.77 21.23 29.14
N ILE A 27 -9.18 20.42 28.27
CA ILE A 27 -8.84 19.02 28.58
C ILE A 27 -7.82 18.94 29.71
N GLN A 28 -6.82 19.82 29.74
CA GLN A 28 -5.81 19.86 30.82
C GLN A 28 -6.46 20.16 32.17
N ARG A 29 -7.38 21.14 32.23
CA ARG A 29 -8.14 21.47 33.43
C ARG A 29 -8.98 20.28 33.92
N GLU A 30 -9.76 19.69 32.99
CA GLU A 30 -10.58 18.50 33.31
C GLU A 30 -9.71 17.32 33.81
N CYS A 31 -8.55 17.10 33.20
CA CYS A 31 -7.60 16.06 33.64
C CYS A 31 -7.06 16.35 35.07
N ALA A 32 -6.84 17.61 35.41
CA ALA A 32 -6.43 17.98 36.77
C ALA A 32 -7.56 17.69 37.80
N ASP A 33 -8.79 18.04 37.44
CA ASP A 33 -9.98 17.78 38.25
C ASP A 33 -10.21 16.27 38.42
N ILE A 34 -10.07 15.49 37.35
CA ILE A 34 -10.19 14.03 37.37
C ILE A 34 -9.14 13.44 38.32
N ARG A 35 -7.89 13.92 38.29
CA ARG A 35 -6.83 13.46 39.19
C ARG A 35 -7.15 13.77 40.67
N SER A 36 -7.73 14.93 40.93
CA SER A 36 -8.13 15.28 42.31
C SER A 36 -9.26 14.36 42.83
N GLN A 37 -10.24 14.07 41.95
CA GLN A 37 -11.37 13.20 42.27
C GLN A 37 -10.91 11.74 42.49
N PHE A 38 -9.91 11.27 41.75
CA PHE A 38 -9.32 9.96 41.95
C PHE A 38 -8.65 9.83 43.32
N ARG A 39 -8.12 10.92 43.89
CA ARG A 39 -7.51 10.91 45.26
C ARG A 39 -8.53 10.97 46.38
N GLN A 40 -9.56 11.77 46.22
CA GLN A 40 -10.47 12.17 47.30
C GLN A 40 -11.87 11.54 47.19
N GLY A 41 -12.34 11.24 45.93
CA GLY A 41 -13.69 10.80 45.68
C GLY A 41 -14.01 9.38 46.14
N ASP A 42 -15.28 9.09 46.34
CA ASP A 42 -15.79 7.73 46.55
C ASP A 42 -15.83 6.96 45.20
N ASN A 43 -16.21 5.68 45.23
CA ASN A 43 -16.25 4.84 44.04
C ASN A 43 -17.25 5.36 42.96
N GLY A 44 -18.36 5.96 43.39
CA GLY A 44 -19.32 6.56 42.47
C GLY A 44 -18.71 7.71 41.67
N GLU A 45 -18.07 8.66 42.39
CA GLU A 45 -17.39 9.81 41.77
C GLU A 45 -16.22 9.37 40.89
N ARG A 46 -15.45 8.36 41.34
CA ARG A 46 -14.34 7.78 40.53
C ARG A 46 -14.85 7.17 39.24
N SER A 47 -16.00 6.49 39.27
CA SER A 47 -16.56 5.88 38.04
C SER A 47 -16.97 6.96 37.03
N HIS A 48 -17.54 8.07 37.49
CA HIS A 48 -17.87 9.21 36.63
C HIS A 48 -16.63 9.89 36.04
N SER A 49 -15.61 10.05 36.88
CA SER A 49 -14.33 10.63 36.48
C SER A 49 -13.60 9.74 35.49
N LEU A 50 -13.67 8.41 35.69
CA LEU A 50 -13.11 7.46 34.74
C LEU A 50 -13.85 7.52 33.39
N ALA A 51 -15.20 7.64 33.40
CA ALA A 51 -15.98 7.80 32.15
C ALA A 51 -15.57 9.07 31.39
N LYS A 52 -15.31 10.19 32.08
CA LYS A 52 -14.76 11.41 31.48
C LYS A 52 -13.39 11.15 30.87
N LEU A 53 -12.52 10.45 31.61
CA LEU A 53 -11.16 10.15 31.16
C LEU A 53 -11.16 9.25 29.92
N LEU A 54 -12.09 8.31 29.82
CA LEU A 54 -12.24 7.46 28.62
C LEU A 54 -12.61 8.31 27.38
N TYR A 55 -13.48 9.31 27.57
CA TYR A 55 -13.79 10.24 26.49
C TYR A 55 -12.54 11.06 26.05
N VAL A 56 -11.77 11.53 27.01
CA VAL A 56 -10.49 12.22 26.75
C VAL A 56 -9.52 11.32 25.99
N HIS A 57 -9.43 10.03 26.38
CA HIS A 57 -8.63 9.03 25.69
C HIS A 57 -9.09 8.83 24.23
N MET A 58 -10.41 8.77 24.01
CA MET A 58 -10.98 8.63 22.66
C MET A 58 -10.64 9.82 21.75
N LEU A 59 -10.41 11.00 22.30
CA LEU A 59 -9.96 12.19 21.57
C LEU A 59 -8.45 12.16 21.27
N GLY A 60 -7.71 11.15 21.77
CA GLY A 60 -6.29 10.96 21.51
C GLY A 60 -5.36 11.54 22.57
N TYR A 61 -5.89 11.98 23.70
CA TYR A 61 -5.06 12.55 24.78
C TYR A 61 -4.59 11.49 25.76
N PRO A 62 -3.41 11.65 26.39
CA PRO A 62 -2.88 10.67 27.35
C PRO A 62 -3.77 10.46 28.57
N ALA A 63 -4.10 9.21 28.87
CA ALA A 63 -5.01 8.82 29.94
C ALA A 63 -4.46 7.74 30.89
N HIS A 64 -3.15 7.47 30.84
CA HIS A 64 -2.50 6.38 31.58
C HIS A 64 -2.72 6.45 33.10
N PHE A 65 -2.87 7.67 33.64
CA PHE A 65 -3.08 7.86 35.09
C PHE A 65 -4.38 7.28 35.61
N GLY A 66 -5.31 6.85 34.73
CA GLY A 66 -6.56 6.18 35.10
C GLY A 66 -6.48 4.66 35.25
N GLN A 67 -5.35 4.05 34.92
CA GLN A 67 -5.21 2.59 34.86
C GLN A 67 -5.50 1.93 36.22
N MET A 68 -4.94 2.44 37.31
CA MET A 68 -5.16 1.88 38.68
C MET A 68 -6.59 2.07 39.16
N GLU A 69 -7.27 3.12 38.69
CA GLU A 69 -8.68 3.34 39.05
C GLU A 69 -9.59 2.33 38.31
N CYS A 70 -9.21 1.86 37.13
CA CYS A 70 -9.91 0.74 36.46
C CYS A 70 -9.88 -0.52 37.36
N VAL A 71 -8.68 -0.88 37.83
CA VAL A 71 -8.48 -2.04 38.71
C VAL A 71 -9.34 -1.92 39.99
N ARG A 72 -9.33 -0.74 40.60
CA ARG A 72 -10.12 -0.45 41.83
C ARG A 72 -11.63 -0.60 41.59
N LEU A 73 -12.13 -0.06 40.48
CA LEU A 73 -13.56 -0.11 40.13
C LEU A 73 -14.01 -1.51 39.72
N ILE A 74 -13.15 -2.33 39.12
CA ILE A 74 -13.42 -3.74 38.83
C ILE A 74 -13.68 -4.52 40.12
N ALA A 75 -12.96 -4.21 41.21
CA ALA A 75 -13.15 -4.85 42.50
C ALA A 75 -14.42 -4.42 43.22
N SER A 76 -15.11 -3.35 42.78
CA SER A 76 -16.32 -2.85 43.45
C SER A 76 -17.48 -3.86 43.39
N PRO A 77 -18.34 -3.91 44.42
CA PRO A 77 -19.53 -4.79 44.40
C PRO A 77 -20.65 -4.28 43.46
N ARG A 78 -20.67 -3.00 43.11
CA ARG A 78 -21.75 -2.40 42.28
C ARG A 78 -21.52 -2.65 40.80
N TYR A 79 -22.51 -3.18 40.10
CA TYR A 79 -22.45 -3.47 38.67
C TYR A 79 -22.09 -2.24 37.83
N SER A 80 -22.69 -1.08 38.13
CA SER A 80 -22.45 0.17 37.34
C SER A 80 -20.98 0.59 37.40
N GLU A 81 -20.34 0.44 38.59
CA GLU A 81 -18.93 0.78 38.77
C GLU A 81 -18.03 -0.26 38.11
N LYS A 82 -18.32 -1.57 38.30
CA LYS A 82 -17.62 -2.65 37.60
C LYS A 82 -17.64 -2.46 36.08
N ARG A 83 -18.81 -2.10 35.55
CA ARG A 83 -18.97 -1.91 34.08
C ARG A 83 -18.00 -0.84 33.53
N ILE A 84 -17.91 0.30 34.21
CA ILE A 84 -17.00 1.38 33.82
C ILE A 84 -15.53 0.95 34.05
N GLY A 85 -15.26 0.25 35.14
CA GLY A 85 -13.93 -0.31 35.45
C GLY A 85 -13.45 -1.25 34.35
N TYR A 86 -14.29 -2.20 33.94
CA TYR A 86 -13.97 -3.16 32.89
C TYR A 86 -13.82 -2.49 31.52
N LEU A 87 -14.70 -1.53 31.16
CA LEU A 87 -14.57 -0.75 29.94
C LEU A 87 -13.25 0.03 29.93
N GLY A 88 -12.92 0.63 31.07
CA GLY A 88 -11.65 1.35 31.23
C GLY A 88 -10.45 0.44 31.07
N ALA A 89 -10.50 -0.75 31.63
CA ALA A 89 -9.42 -1.73 31.53
C ALA A 89 -9.19 -2.13 30.06
N MET A 90 -10.27 -2.44 29.33
CA MET A 90 -10.17 -2.80 27.92
C MET A 90 -9.62 -1.67 27.03
N MET A 91 -9.73 -0.40 27.45
CA MET A 91 -9.27 0.76 26.65
C MET A 91 -7.90 1.27 27.09
N LEU A 92 -7.57 1.21 28.39
CA LEU A 92 -6.40 1.87 28.96
C LEU A 92 -5.28 0.91 29.36
N LEU A 93 -5.57 -0.39 29.57
CA LEU A 93 -4.57 -1.38 29.94
C LEU A 93 -4.13 -2.17 28.72
N ASP A 94 -2.85 -2.52 28.70
CA ASP A 94 -2.26 -3.43 27.72
C ASP A 94 -1.96 -4.77 28.40
N GLU A 95 -2.06 -5.85 27.66
CA GLU A 95 -1.79 -7.22 28.14
C GLU A 95 -0.39 -7.42 28.72
N LYS A 96 0.58 -6.60 28.29
CA LYS A 96 1.98 -6.67 28.72
C LYS A 96 2.29 -5.89 29.98
N GLN A 97 1.33 -5.15 30.52
CA GLN A 97 1.53 -4.32 31.69
C GLN A 97 1.24 -5.11 32.98
N ASP A 98 2.01 -4.89 34.04
CA ASP A 98 1.82 -5.51 35.36
C ASP A 98 0.43 -5.24 35.95
N ALA A 99 -0.17 -4.10 35.61
CA ALA A 99 -1.52 -3.74 36.01
C ALA A 99 -2.56 -4.76 35.51
N SER A 100 -2.31 -5.45 34.39
CA SER A 100 -3.22 -6.47 33.87
C SER A 100 -3.25 -7.73 34.76
N LEU A 101 -2.14 -8.06 35.42
CA LEU A 101 -2.08 -9.21 36.35
C LEU A 101 -2.95 -9.00 37.58
N LEU A 102 -3.08 -7.73 38.06
CA LEU A 102 -3.87 -7.40 39.27
C LEU A 102 -5.36 -7.68 39.09
N ILE A 103 -5.87 -7.72 37.87
CA ILE A 103 -7.30 -7.97 37.59
C ILE A 103 -7.63 -9.46 37.45
N THR A 104 -6.63 -10.35 37.35
CA THR A 104 -6.84 -11.80 37.11
C THR A 104 -7.76 -12.41 38.17
N ASN A 105 -7.49 -12.15 39.45
CA ASN A 105 -8.31 -12.68 40.57
C ASN A 105 -9.72 -12.08 40.54
N SER A 106 -9.86 -10.81 40.20
CA SER A 106 -11.17 -10.16 40.06
C SER A 106 -11.98 -10.77 38.91
N ILE A 107 -11.34 -11.04 37.77
CA ILE A 107 -11.97 -11.72 36.63
C ILE A 107 -12.40 -13.14 37.05
N LYS A 108 -11.53 -13.90 37.73
CA LYS A 108 -11.82 -15.26 38.20
C LYS A 108 -13.06 -15.28 39.10
N ASN A 109 -13.12 -14.38 40.07
CA ASN A 109 -14.26 -14.25 41.00
C ASN A 109 -15.54 -13.87 40.24
N ASP A 110 -15.44 -12.95 39.30
CA ASP A 110 -16.57 -12.46 38.50
C ASP A 110 -17.08 -13.51 37.49
N LEU A 111 -16.22 -14.40 36.97
CA LEU A 111 -16.64 -15.55 36.16
C LEU A 111 -17.54 -16.53 36.96
N SER A 112 -17.39 -16.57 38.28
CA SER A 112 -18.19 -17.43 39.19
C SER A 112 -19.34 -16.66 39.85
N HIS A 113 -19.55 -15.37 39.51
CA HIS A 113 -20.57 -14.53 40.12
C HIS A 113 -21.98 -15.00 39.77
N SER A 114 -22.96 -14.79 40.67
CA SER A 114 -24.36 -15.18 40.46
C SER A 114 -25.04 -14.40 39.31
N SER A 115 -24.64 -13.16 39.07
CA SER A 115 -25.21 -12.32 37.99
C SER A 115 -24.58 -12.60 36.66
N GLN A 116 -25.38 -12.97 35.66
CA GLN A 116 -24.97 -13.22 34.29
C GLN A 116 -24.31 -11.98 33.64
N TYR A 117 -24.71 -10.78 34.04
CA TYR A 117 -24.17 -9.53 33.50
C TYR A 117 -22.73 -9.29 33.95
N VAL A 118 -22.43 -9.61 35.20
CA VAL A 118 -21.05 -9.55 35.77
C VAL A 118 -20.17 -10.60 35.09
N GLN A 119 -20.66 -11.85 34.95
CA GLN A 119 -19.95 -12.90 34.19
C GLN A 119 -19.63 -12.47 32.77
N SER A 120 -20.60 -11.80 32.14
CA SER A 120 -20.43 -11.31 30.73
C SER A 120 -19.33 -10.26 30.60
N LEU A 121 -19.23 -9.34 31.61
CA LEU A 121 -18.17 -8.32 31.63
C LEU A 121 -16.79 -8.98 31.72
N ALA A 122 -16.66 -9.94 32.64
CA ALA A 122 -15.40 -10.68 32.87
C ALA A 122 -15.00 -11.46 31.58
N LEU A 123 -15.98 -12.16 30.96
CA LEU A 123 -15.74 -12.87 29.68
C LEU A 123 -15.27 -11.95 28.56
N CYS A 124 -15.92 -10.80 28.41
CA CYS A 124 -15.53 -9.83 27.37
C CYS A 124 -14.13 -9.28 27.61
N THR A 125 -13.81 -8.94 28.85
CA THR A 125 -12.52 -8.39 29.22
C THR A 125 -11.39 -9.41 29.00
N LEU A 126 -11.62 -10.66 29.43
CA LEU A 126 -10.66 -11.74 29.19
C LEU A 126 -10.41 -11.97 27.70
N ALA A 127 -11.46 -11.91 26.90
CA ALA A 127 -11.33 -12.05 25.45
C ALA A 127 -10.52 -10.90 24.82
N CYS A 128 -10.69 -9.66 25.33
CA CYS A 128 -10.04 -8.47 24.78
C CYS A 128 -8.57 -8.36 25.18
N MET A 129 -8.26 -8.55 26.44
CA MET A 129 -6.96 -8.18 27.00
C MET A 129 -6.28 -9.29 27.81
N GLY A 130 -6.84 -10.51 27.83
CA GLY A 130 -6.23 -11.62 28.56
C GLY A 130 -4.83 -11.96 28.02
N SER A 131 -3.83 -12.00 28.90
CA SER A 131 -2.49 -12.50 28.55
C SER A 131 -2.53 -14.02 28.39
N ALA A 132 -1.47 -14.61 27.80
CA ALA A 132 -1.38 -16.07 27.65
C ALA A 132 -1.48 -16.80 29.01
N GLU A 133 -0.89 -16.24 30.05
CA GLU A 133 -0.95 -16.78 31.40
C GLU A 133 -2.39 -16.75 31.96
N MET A 134 -3.04 -15.57 31.89
CA MET A 134 -4.45 -15.44 32.30
C MET A 134 -5.34 -16.43 31.56
N CYS A 135 -5.10 -16.65 30.27
CA CYS A 135 -5.88 -17.58 29.44
C CYS A 135 -5.69 -19.02 29.90
N ARG A 136 -4.46 -19.42 30.24
CA ARG A 136 -4.19 -20.77 30.80
C ARG A 136 -4.87 -20.96 32.14
N ASP A 137 -4.76 -19.97 33.05
CA ASP A 137 -5.31 -20.03 34.40
C ASP A 137 -6.85 -20.09 34.42
N LEU A 138 -7.49 -19.37 33.47
CA LEU A 138 -8.94 -19.20 33.47
C LEU A 138 -9.67 -20.12 32.47
N ALA A 139 -8.94 -20.88 31.63
CA ALA A 139 -9.54 -21.78 30.64
C ALA A 139 -10.53 -22.80 31.25
N PRO A 140 -10.26 -23.45 32.41
CA PRO A 140 -11.24 -24.37 33.02
C PRO A 140 -12.56 -23.67 33.39
N GLU A 141 -12.50 -22.40 33.81
CA GLU A 141 -13.70 -21.63 34.15
C GLU A 141 -14.53 -21.34 32.90
N ILE A 142 -13.86 -21.02 31.77
CA ILE A 142 -14.52 -20.78 30.50
C ILE A 142 -15.19 -22.08 30.01
N GLU A 143 -14.49 -23.21 30.10
CA GLU A 143 -15.03 -24.52 29.71
C GLU A 143 -16.29 -24.85 30.53
N ARG A 144 -16.28 -24.59 31.83
CA ARG A 144 -17.45 -24.73 32.68
C ARG A 144 -18.62 -23.84 32.21
N LEU A 145 -18.34 -22.60 31.83
CA LEU A 145 -19.34 -21.64 31.34
C LEU A 145 -19.90 -22.00 29.98
N LEU A 146 -19.16 -22.73 29.10
CA LEU A 146 -19.68 -23.27 27.85
C LEU A 146 -20.81 -24.27 28.09
N ARG A 147 -20.82 -24.96 29.24
CA ARG A 147 -21.86 -25.91 29.66
C ARG A 147 -22.96 -25.28 30.46
N ALA A 148 -22.90 -23.96 30.74
CA ALA A 148 -23.90 -23.26 31.55
C ALA A 148 -25.31 -23.38 30.98
N SER A 149 -26.33 -23.26 31.82
CA SER A 149 -27.74 -23.37 31.33
C SER A 149 -28.20 -22.14 30.52
N HIS A 150 -27.56 -20.98 30.74
CA HIS A 150 -28.00 -19.70 30.18
C HIS A 150 -27.38 -19.40 28.82
N SER A 151 -28.19 -19.23 27.79
CA SER A 151 -27.76 -19.00 26.40
C SER A 151 -26.90 -17.74 26.24
N TYR A 152 -27.19 -16.68 26.99
CA TYR A 152 -26.41 -15.43 26.96
C TYR A 152 -24.95 -15.67 27.41
N ILE A 153 -24.74 -16.43 28.46
CA ILE A 153 -23.40 -16.78 28.95
C ILE A 153 -22.70 -17.73 27.99
N LYS A 154 -23.41 -18.77 27.49
CA LYS A 154 -22.85 -19.70 26.49
C LYS A 154 -22.28 -18.94 25.28
N LYS A 155 -23.07 -18.00 24.73
CA LYS A 155 -22.66 -17.18 23.58
C LYS A 155 -21.36 -16.39 23.87
N LYS A 156 -21.29 -15.75 25.05
CA LYS A 156 -20.10 -14.96 25.44
C LYS A 156 -18.89 -15.86 25.72
N ALA A 157 -19.10 -16.97 26.41
CA ALA A 157 -18.06 -17.96 26.72
C ALA A 157 -17.47 -18.57 25.44
N THR A 158 -18.33 -18.85 24.44
CA THR A 158 -17.89 -19.39 23.14
C THR A 158 -16.98 -18.43 22.41
N LEU A 159 -17.35 -17.13 22.37
CA LEU A 159 -16.52 -16.12 21.74
C LEU A 159 -15.20 -15.87 22.51
N CYS A 160 -15.25 -15.95 23.85
CA CYS A 160 -14.05 -15.87 24.69
C CYS A 160 -13.11 -17.05 24.40
N ALA A 161 -13.65 -18.28 24.26
CA ALA A 161 -12.87 -19.46 23.90
C ALA A 161 -12.15 -19.31 22.57
N VAL A 162 -12.79 -18.68 21.56
CA VAL A 162 -12.15 -18.37 20.27
C VAL A 162 -10.87 -17.53 20.47
N HIS A 163 -10.96 -16.49 21.29
CA HIS A 163 -9.81 -15.61 21.54
C HIS A 163 -8.72 -16.32 22.35
N ILE A 164 -9.11 -17.17 23.31
CA ILE A 164 -8.16 -17.98 24.08
C ILE A 164 -7.38 -18.93 23.17
N ILE A 165 -8.05 -19.63 22.28
CA ILE A 165 -7.42 -20.57 21.32
C ILE A 165 -6.46 -19.81 20.38
N ARG A 166 -6.82 -18.59 19.97
CA ARG A 166 -5.94 -17.76 19.16
C ARG A 166 -4.63 -17.40 19.85
N LYS A 167 -4.70 -17.15 21.17
CA LYS A 167 -3.52 -16.81 21.97
C LYS A 167 -2.74 -18.03 22.43
N VAL A 168 -3.44 -19.09 22.81
CA VAL A 168 -2.86 -20.32 23.39
C VAL A 168 -3.45 -21.52 22.64
N PRO A 169 -2.87 -21.91 21.49
CA PRO A 169 -3.41 -23.03 20.69
C PRO A 169 -3.46 -24.38 21.44
N GLU A 170 -2.60 -24.58 22.44
CA GLU A 170 -2.54 -25.77 23.26
C GLU A 170 -3.87 -26.10 23.97
N LEU A 171 -4.69 -25.07 24.25
CA LEU A 171 -5.98 -25.22 24.93
C LEU A 171 -7.11 -25.66 24.00
N ALA A 172 -6.86 -25.86 22.70
CA ALA A 172 -7.85 -26.26 21.70
C ALA A 172 -8.55 -27.57 22.10
N GLU A 173 -7.78 -28.55 22.58
CA GLU A 173 -8.30 -29.87 22.97
C GLU A 173 -9.31 -29.78 24.12
N LEU A 174 -9.11 -28.87 25.06
CA LEU A 174 -10.00 -28.64 26.20
C LEU A 174 -11.41 -28.22 25.74
N PHE A 175 -11.50 -27.41 24.68
CA PHE A 175 -12.76 -26.82 24.22
C PHE A 175 -13.47 -27.67 23.15
N THR A 176 -12.81 -28.64 22.53
CA THR A 176 -13.34 -29.47 21.44
C THR A 176 -14.63 -30.23 21.81
N PRO A 177 -14.70 -30.95 22.96
CA PRO A 177 -15.94 -31.67 23.32
C PRO A 177 -17.12 -30.73 23.55
N SER A 178 -16.89 -29.61 24.22
CA SER A 178 -17.94 -28.61 24.52
C SER A 178 -18.41 -27.92 23.23
N ALA A 179 -17.50 -27.64 22.26
CA ALA A 179 -17.84 -27.06 20.97
C ALA A 179 -18.82 -27.94 20.17
N ARG A 180 -18.64 -29.26 20.21
CA ARG A 180 -19.54 -30.22 19.54
C ARG A 180 -20.93 -30.20 20.14
N THR A 181 -21.06 -30.16 21.45
CA THR A 181 -22.40 -30.16 22.11
C THR A 181 -23.17 -28.87 21.82
N LEU A 182 -22.47 -27.76 21.54
CA LEU A 182 -23.11 -26.48 21.23
C LEU A 182 -23.81 -26.45 19.86
N LEU A 183 -23.49 -27.35 18.93
CA LEU A 183 -24.21 -27.46 17.63
C LEU A 183 -25.67 -27.89 17.81
N SER A 184 -26.01 -28.63 18.87
CA SER A 184 -27.39 -29.07 19.13
C SER A 184 -28.28 -28.00 19.77
N GLU A 185 -27.71 -26.81 20.07
CA GLU A 185 -28.46 -25.70 20.68
C GLU A 185 -29.40 -25.01 19.68
N LYS A 186 -30.60 -24.65 20.16
CA LYS A 186 -31.61 -23.99 19.31
C LYS A 186 -31.40 -22.46 19.17
N ASN A 187 -30.65 -21.86 20.07
CA ASN A 187 -30.44 -20.41 20.07
C ASN A 187 -29.43 -20.01 18.96
N HIS A 188 -29.85 -19.19 18.01
CA HIS A 188 -29.03 -18.76 16.87
C HIS A 188 -27.74 -18.07 17.32
N GLY A 189 -27.77 -17.29 18.40
CA GLY A 189 -26.58 -16.63 18.92
C GLY A 189 -25.55 -17.60 19.48
N VAL A 190 -26.00 -18.69 20.10
CA VAL A 190 -25.13 -19.77 20.57
C VAL A 190 -24.58 -20.58 19.40
N LEU A 191 -25.43 -20.93 18.44
CA LEU A 191 -25.02 -21.62 17.20
C LEU A 191 -23.97 -20.84 16.44
N HIS A 192 -24.18 -19.52 16.30
CA HIS A 192 -23.21 -18.65 15.65
C HIS A 192 -21.86 -18.71 16.35
N GLY A 193 -21.87 -18.59 17.68
CA GLY A 193 -20.65 -18.75 18.49
C GLY A 193 -19.98 -20.11 18.29
N ALA A 194 -20.79 -21.20 18.33
CA ALA A 194 -20.32 -22.56 18.13
C ALA A 194 -19.64 -22.76 16.78
N VAL A 195 -20.29 -22.27 15.70
CA VAL A 195 -19.73 -22.36 14.33
C VAL A 195 -18.40 -21.59 14.24
N VAL A 196 -18.31 -20.39 14.83
CA VAL A 196 -17.06 -19.61 14.86
C VAL A 196 -15.96 -20.35 15.63
N LEU A 197 -16.32 -20.94 16.78
CA LEU A 197 -15.37 -21.71 17.61
C LEU A 197 -14.84 -22.93 16.85
N ILE A 198 -15.74 -23.70 16.22
CA ILE A 198 -15.38 -24.88 15.44
C ILE A 198 -14.51 -24.48 14.22
N THR A 199 -14.86 -23.38 13.56
CA THR A 199 -14.06 -22.86 12.45
C THR A 199 -12.62 -22.59 12.89
N GLU A 200 -12.44 -21.90 14.02
CA GLU A 200 -11.12 -21.59 14.56
C GLU A 200 -10.33 -22.86 14.95
N LEU A 201 -11.03 -23.83 15.54
CA LEU A 201 -10.44 -25.14 15.91
C LEU A 201 -9.93 -25.88 14.67
N CYS A 202 -10.78 -25.94 13.62
CA CYS A 202 -10.47 -26.64 12.37
C CYS A 202 -9.37 -25.95 11.55
N GLU A 203 -9.31 -24.62 11.55
CA GLU A 203 -8.27 -23.87 10.87
C GLU A 203 -6.87 -24.05 11.49
N ARG A 204 -6.81 -24.32 12.80
CA ARG A 204 -5.55 -24.44 13.54
C ARG A 204 -5.02 -25.86 13.71
N ASN A 205 -5.90 -26.83 13.76
CA ASN A 205 -5.53 -28.20 14.10
C ASN A 205 -6.19 -29.20 13.14
N PRO A 206 -5.38 -29.91 12.33
CA PRO A 206 -5.90 -30.88 11.36
C PRO A 206 -6.62 -32.07 12.00
N ASP A 207 -6.27 -32.46 13.23
CA ASP A 207 -6.92 -33.58 13.92
C ASP A 207 -8.35 -33.23 14.28
N THR A 208 -8.60 -31.99 14.71
CA THR A 208 -9.95 -31.51 14.99
C THR A 208 -10.77 -31.38 13.70
N LEU A 209 -10.14 -31.04 12.58
CA LEU A 209 -10.79 -31.01 11.26
C LEU A 209 -11.40 -32.40 10.92
N VAL A 210 -10.62 -33.47 11.10
CA VAL A 210 -11.08 -34.84 10.83
C VAL A 210 -12.24 -35.22 11.75
N GLN A 211 -12.18 -34.81 13.02
CA GLN A 211 -13.27 -35.06 13.99
C GLN A 211 -14.57 -34.36 13.60
N PHE A 212 -14.48 -33.08 13.19
CA PHE A 212 -15.65 -32.25 12.84
C PHE A 212 -16.22 -32.54 11.45
N ARG A 213 -15.53 -33.26 10.56
CA ARG A 213 -16.12 -33.73 9.31
C ARG A 213 -17.39 -34.58 9.53
N LYS A 214 -17.44 -35.29 10.66
CA LYS A 214 -18.63 -36.07 11.08
C LYS A 214 -19.85 -35.19 11.39
N ALA A 215 -19.67 -33.87 11.59
CA ALA A 215 -20.74 -32.93 11.87
C ALA A 215 -21.34 -32.30 10.59
N VAL A 216 -20.77 -32.59 9.40
CA VAL A 216 -21.28 -32.03 8.13
C VAL A 216 -22.78 -32.27 7.91
N PRO A 217 -23.31 -33.50 8.09
CA PRO A 217 -24.76 -33.70 7.90
C PRO A 217 -25.61 -32.87 8.85
N GLU A 218 -25.17 -32.65 10.10
CA GLU A 218 -25.85 -31.83 11.09
C GLU A 218 -25.86 -30.34 10.65
N LEU A 219 -24.70 -29.82 10.20
CA LEU A 219 -24.60 -28.47 9.67
C LEU A 219 -25.44 -28.24 8.44
N VAL A 220 -25.50 -29.23 7.52
CA VAL A 220 -26.34 -29.21 6.33
C VAL A 220 -27.83 -29.14 6.73
N GLN A 221 -28.24 -29.90 7.74
CA GLN A 221 -29.61 -29.89 8.25
C GLN A 221 -29.96 -28.53 8.88
N ILE A 222 -29.06 -27.93 9.69
CA ILE A 222 -29.26 -26.61 10.29
C ILE A 222 -29.44 -25.58 9.17
N MET A 223 -28.56 -25.62 8.14
CA MET A 223 -28.61 -24.70 7.02
C MET A 223 -29.88 -24.85 6.20
N LYS A 224 -30.32 -26.09 5.91
CA LYS A 224 -31.62 -26.36 5.23
C LYS A 224 -32.78 -25.76 6.03
N GLY A 225 -32.79 -25.91 7.34
CA GLY A 225 -33.77 -25.29 8.23
C GLY A 225 -33.81 -23.76 8.11
N LEU A 226 -32.66 -23.12 8.00
CA LEU A 226 -32.57 -21.65 7.85
C LEU A 226 -33.11 -21.19 6.47
N VAL A 227 -32.87 -21.98 5.42
CA VAL A 227 -33.24 -21.61 4.04
C VAL A 227 -34.74 -21.85 3.77
N THR A 228 -35.30 -22.95 4.31
CA THR A 228 -36.64 -23.39 3.92
C THR A 228 -37.78 -22.93 4.84
N SER A 229 -37.57 -22.81 6.15
CA SER A 229 -38.72 -22.86 7.08
C SER A 229 -38.84 -21.79 8.12
N SER A 230 -37.84 -21.00 8.38
CA SER A 230 -37.96 -20.30 9.63
C SER A 230 -38.19 -18.79 9.52
N TYR A 231 -39.41 -18.43 9.76
CA TYR A 231 -39.77 -17.08 10.12
C TYR A 231 -39.25 -16.80 11.54
N SER A 232 -38.06 -16.22 11.62
CA SER A 232 -37.52 -15.70 12.87
C SER A 232 -37.35 -14.18 12.70
N PRO A 233 -38.32 -13.37 13.11
CA PRO A 233 -38.28 -11.93 12.88
C PRO A 233 -37.08 -11.25 13.53
N GLU A 234 -36.61 -11.79 14.65
CA GLU A 234 -35.45 -11.26 15.37
C GLU A 234 -34.14 -11.35 14.58
N HIS A 235 -34.01 -12.33 13.69
CA HIS A 235 -32.81 -12.62 12.93
C HIS A 235 -32.97 -12.39 11.44
N ASN A 236 -34.13 -11.95 10.98
CA ASN A 236 -34.40 -11.71 9.56
C ASN A 236 -33.80 -10.39 9.09
N VAL A 237 -32.99 -10.43 8.04
CA VAL A 237 -32.39 -9.23 7.42
C VAL A 237 -32.80 -9.20 5.95
N ALA A 238 -33.63 -8.22 5.59
CA ALA A 238 -34.07 -8.00 4.21
C ALA A 238 -34.77 -9.22 3.59
N GLY A 239 -35.51 -10.01 4.41
CA GLY A 239 -36.23 -11.20 3.95
C GLY A 239 -35.43 -12.50 3.97
N ILE A 240 -34.17 -12.42 4.41
CA ILE A 240 -33.30 -13.62 4.54
C ILE A 240 -33.14 -13.95 6.02
N SER A 241 -33.42 -15.22 6.36
CA SER A 241 -33.34 -15.71 7.73
C SER A 241 -31.87 -15.85 8.18
N ASP A 242 -31.46 -15.06 9.12
CA ASP A 242 -30.12 -15.04 9.76
C ASP A 242 -28.95 -15.19 8.75
N PRO A 243 -28.74 -14.21 7.85
CA PRO A 243 -27.67 -14.32 6.85
C PRO A 243 -26.27 -14.42 7.47
N PHE A 244 -26.06 -13.89 8.66
CA PHE A 244 -24.77 -13.97 9.36
C PHE A 244 -24.43 -15.41 9.76
N LEU A 245 -25.42 -16.14 10.27
CA LEU A 245 -25.23 -17.54 10.62
C LEU A 245 -25.06 -18.39 9.36
N GLN A 246 -25.83 -18.12 8.30
CA GLN A 246 -25.73 -18.81 7.00
C GLN A 246 -24.29 -18.68 6.44
N VAL A 247 -23.76 -17.47 6.39
CA VAL A 247 -22.39 -17.19 5.88
C VAL A 247 -21.34 -17.96 6.70
N ARG A 248 -21.48 -17.98 8.04
CA ARG A 248 -20.54 -18.70 8.92
C ARG A 248 -20.63 -20.23 8.75
N ILE A 249 -21.84 -20.77 8.59
CA ILE A 249 -22.01 -22.21 8.31
C ILE A 249 -21.39 -22.56 6.96
N LEU A 250 -21.63 -21.77 5.91
CA LEU A 250 -21.07 -22.00 4.58
C LEU A 250 -19.54 -21.98 4.62
N ARG A 251 -18.96 -21.02 5.36
CA ARG A 251 -17.49 -20.96 5.54
C ARG A 251 -16.96 -22.24 6.24
N LEU A 252 -17.63 -22.67 7.28
CA LEU A 252 -17.24 -23.90 8.00
C LEU A 252 -17.37 -25.11 7.07
N LEU A 253 -18.47 -25.22 6.32
CA LEU A 253 -18.69 -26.31 5.36
C LEU A 253 -17.60 -26.33 4.30
N ARG A 254 -17.16 -25.16 3.81
CA ARG A 254 -16.05 -25.04 2.88
C ARG A 254 -14.77 -25.67 3.43
N ILE A 255 -14.42 -25.35 4.69
CA ILE A 255 -13.22 -25.86 5.36
C ILE A 255 -13.31 -27.38 5.56
N LEU A 256 -14.48 -27.87 5.98
CA LEU A 256 -14.70 -29.31 6.24
C LEU A 256 -14.76 -30.14 4.95
N GLY A 257 -15.27 -29.55 3.84
CA GLY A 257 -15.39 -30.19 2.54
C GLY A 257 -14.13 -30.17 1.68
N HIS A 258 -13.14 -29.36 2.08
CA HIS A 258 -11.93 -29.22 1.30
C HIS A 258 -11.21 -30.57 1.19
N ASN A 259 -10.95 -31.01 -0.05
CA ASN A 259 -10.32 -32.32 -0.38
C ASN A 259 -11.00 -33.50 0.29
N ASN A 260 -12.34 -33.51 0.34
CA ASN A 260 -13.10 -34.62 0.90
C ASN A 260 -14.39 -34.86 0.12
N ASP A 261 -14.43 -35.93 -0.64
CA ASP A 261 -15.54 -36.27 -1.56
C ASP A 261 -16.84 -36.52 -0.82
N THR A 262 -16.81 -37.32 0.26
CA THR A 262 -18.01 -37.68 1.04
C THR A 262 -18.69 -36.47 1.67
N ALA A 263 -17.87 -35.50 2.18
CA ALA A 263 -18.41 -34.25 2.69
C ALA A 263 -18.94 -33.38 1.56
N SER A 264 -18.25 -33.33 0.42
CA SER A 264 -18.66 -32.55 -0.76
C SER A 264 -20.01 -33.03 -1.31
N ASP A 265 -20.19 -34.35 -1.47
CA ASP A 265 -21.44 -34.96 -1.93
C ASP A 265 -22.63 -34.62 -1.00
N ALA A 266 -22.41 -34.66 0.32
CA ALA A 266 -23.42 -34.31 1.31
C ALA A 266 -23.90 -32.86 1.22
N MET A 267 -23.04 -31.95 0.63
CA MET A 267 -23.33 -30.52 0.53
C MET A 267 -23.92 -30.10 -0.81
N ASN A 268 -23.71 -30.85 -1.90
CA ASN A 268 -24.04 -30.44 -3.28
C ASN A 268 -25.50 -30.00 -3.42
N ASP A 269 -26.45 -30.78 -2.91
CA ASP A 269 -27.87 -30.45 -2.95
C ASP A 269 -28.19 -29.14 -2.21
N LEU A 270 -27.62 -28.99 -1.03
CA LEU A 270 -27.82 -27.78 -0.22
C LEU A 270 -27.31 -26.56 -0.95
N LEU A 271 -26.07 -26.64 -1.49
CA LEU A 271 -25.43 -25.52 -2.19
C LEU A 271 -26.23 -25.13 -3.46
N ALA A 272 -26.78 -26.11 -4.18
CA ALA A 272 -27.64 -25.87 -5.33
C ALA A 272 -28.92 -25.13 -4.90
N GLN A 273 -29.55 -25.54 -3.80
CA GLN A 273 -30.75 -24.89 -3.25
C GLN A 273 -30.47 -23.45 -2.81
N VAL A 274 -29.38 -23.22 -2.10
CA VAL A 274 -28.98 -21.85 -1.66
C VAL A 274 -28.69 -20.97 -2.88
N ALA A 275 -27.95 -21.49 -3.85
CA ALA A 275 -27.55 -20.76 -5.06
C ALA A 275 -28.75 -20.35 -5.93
N THR A 276 -29.81 -21.17 -5.96
CA THR A 276 -31.01 -20.90 -6.79
C THR A 276 -32.05 -20.06 -6.04
N ASN A 277 -32.25 -20.28 -4.74
CA ASN A 277 -33.34 -19.70 -3.97
C ASN A 277 -33.03 -18.35 -3.35
N THR A 278 -31.75 -17.98 -3.23
CA THR A 278 -31.35 -16.73 -2.57
C THR A 278 -31.45 -15.53 -3.53
N ASP A 279 -32.13 -14.48 -3.09
CA ASP A 279 -32.32 -13.24 -3.87
C ASP A 279 -31.00 -12.41 -3.87
N SER A 280 -30.42 -12.21 -5.04
CA SER A 280 -29.21 -11.42 -5.25
C SER A 280 -29.45 -9.90 -5.34
N SER A 281 -30.71 -9.45 -5.33
CA SER A 281 -31.04 -8.02 -5.40
C SER A 281 -30.62 -7.24 -4.15
N LYS A 282 -30.49 -7.92 -3.02
CA LYS A 282 -30.17 -7.34 -1.72
C LYS A 282 -28.76 -7.72 -1.26
N THR A 283 -28.10 -6.82 -0.52
CA THR A 283 -26.74 -6.99 -0.04
C THR A 283 -26.57 -8.27 0.81
N ALA A 284 -27.56 -8.56 1.67
CA ALA A 284 -27.54 -9.78 2.50
C ALA A 284 -27.55 -11.05 1.64
N GLY A 285 -28.38 -11.07 0.59
CA GLY A 285 -28.44 -12.20 -0.34
C GLY A 285 -27.17 -12.34 -1.16
N SER A 286 -26.63 -11.21 -1.63
CA SER A 286 -25.35 -11.21 -2.34
C SER A 286 -24.21 -11.77 -1.46
N ALA A 287 -24.22 -11.48 -0.15
CA ALA A 287 -23.22 -12.00 0.79
C ALA A 287 -23.33 -13.52 0.97
N VAL A 288 -24.56 -14.04 1.11
CA VAL A 288 -24.81 -15.48 1.21
C VAL A 288 -24.40 -16.19 -0.09
N LEU A 289 -24.84 -15.65 -1.25
CA LEU A 289 -24.47 -16.20 -2.57
C LEU A 289 -22.94 -16.18 -2.79
N TYR A 290 -22.28 -15.12 -2.37
CA TYR A 290 -20.83 -15.00 -2.49
C TYR A 290 -20.13 -16.13 -1.72
N GLU A 291 -20.50 -16.34 -0.45
CA GLU A 291 -19.91 -17.41 0.36
C GLU A 291 -20.26 -18.80 -0.20
N THR A 292 -21.47 -18.95 -0.76
CA THR A 292 -21.90 -20.18 -1.46
C THR A 292 -20.98 -20.46 -2.66
N VAL A 293 -20.70 -19.44 -3.47
CA VAL A 293 -19.80 -19.55 -4.63
C VAL A 293 -18.39 -19.95 -4.17
N LEU A 294 -17.87 -19.32 -3.12
CA LEU A 294 -16.56 -19.68 -2.58
C LEU A 294 -16.51 -21.13 -2.10
N THR A 295 -17.60 -21.59 -1.48
CA THR A 295 -17.71 -22.98 -1.00
C THR A 295 -17.72 -23.96 -2.20
N ILE A 296 -18.56 -23.70 -3.21
CA ILE A 296 -18.66 -24.52 -4.44
C ILE A 296 -17.31 -24.65 -5.14
N MET A 297 -16.55 -23.56 -5.21
CA MET A 297 -15.27 -23.56 -5.95
C MET A 297 -14.14 -24.21 -5.18
N ASP A 298 -14.25 -24.31 -3.85
CA ASP A 298 -13.19 -24.82 -2.99
C ASP A 298 -13.35 -26.32 -2.66
N ILE A 299 -14.58 -26.88 -2.78
CA ILE A 299 -14.88 -28.29 -2.57
C ILE A 299 -14.86 -29.05 -3.90
N ASN A 300 -14.92 -30.39 -3.84
CA ASN A 300 -15.02 -31.24 -5.02
C ASN A 300 -16.49 -31.29 -5.51
N SER A 301 -16.98 -30.17 -6.02
CA SER A 301 -18.35 -30.00 -6.47
C SER A 301 -18.58 -30.52 -7.89
N GLU A 302 -19.83 -30.81 -8.21
CA GLU A 302 -20.27 -31.19 -9.56
C GLU A 302 -20.01 -30.06 -10.57
N SER A 303 -19.73 -30.44 -11.83
CA SER A 303 -19.44 -29.49 -12.92
C SER A 303 -20.58 -28.49 -13.16
N GLY A 304 -21.86 -28.98 -13.08
CA GLY A 304 -23.03 -28.10 -13.20
C GLY A 304 -23.09 -27.03 -12.13
N LEU A 305 -22.73 -27.38 -10.91
CA LEU A 305 -22.73 -26.48 -9.77
C LEU A 305 -21.62 -25.41 -9.92
N ARG A 306 -20.46 -25.80 -10.44
CA ARG A 306 -19.35 -24.85 -10.75
C ARG A 306 -19.77 -23.83 -11.81
N VAL A 307 -20.44 -24.26 -12.87
CA VAL A 307 -20.96 -23.37 -13.91
C VAL A 307 -21.97 -22.39 -13.30
N LEU A 308 -22.86 -22.85 -12.42
CA LEU A 308 -23.84 -22.02 -11.72
C LEU A 308 -23.12 -20.95 -10.88
N ALA A 309 -22.09 -21.34 -10.16
CA ALA A 309 -21.28 -20.43 -9.32
C ALA A 309 -20.62 -19.31 -10.16
N VAL A 310 -20.01 -19.66 -11.31
CA VAL A 310 -19.40 -18.67 -12.21
C VAL A 310 -20.46 -17.74 -12.81
N ASN A 311 -21.64 -18.24 -13.13
CA ASN A 311 -22.77 -17.44 -13.63
C ASN A 311 -23.27 -16.43 -12.58
N ILE A 312 -23.26 -16.80 -11.29
CA ILE A 312 -23.60 -15.88 -10.18
C ILE A 312 -22.56 -14.75 -10.13
N LEU A 313 -21.26 -15.06 -10.24
CA LEU A 313 -20.21 -14.04 -10.28
C LEU A 313 -20.37 -13.15 -11.52
N GLY A 314 -20.75 -13.72 -12.68
CA GLY A 314 -21.06 -12.96 -13.90
C GLY A 314 -22.19 -11.95 -13.67
N ARG A 315 -23.24 -12.33 -12.95
CA ARG A 315 -24.32 -11.40 -12.56
C ARG A 315 -23.79 -10.30 -11.61
N PHE A 316 -22.89 -10.65 -10.70
CA PHE A 316 -22.30 -9.69 -9.77
C PHE A 316 -21.43 -8.61 -10.48
N LEU A 317 -20.82 -8.93 -11.63
CA LEU A 317 -20.09 -7.96 -12.46
C LEU A 317 -21.01 -6.86 -13.00
N LEU A 318 -22.30 -7.16 -13.17
CA LEU A 318 -23.29 -6.19 -13.67
C LEU A 318 -23.94 -5.38 -12.54
N ASN A 319 -23.56 -5.61 -11.28
CA ASN A 319 -24.16 -4.92 -10.13
C ASN A 319 -23.69 -3.46 -10.06
N ASN A 320 -24.59 -2.57 -9.64
CA ASN A 320 -24.30 -1.13 -9.48
C ASN A 320 -23.29 -0.86 -8.36
N ASP A 321 -23.21 -1.73 -7.34
CA ASP A 321 -22.28 -1.58 -6.23
C ASP A 321 -20.86 -1.97 -6.66
N ARG A 322 -19.94 -1.02 -6.61
CA ARG A 322 -18.52 -1.22 -6.96
C ARG A 322 -17.83 -2.29 -6.09
N ASN A 323 -18.24 -2.43 -4.83
CA ASN A 323 -17.68 -3.44 -3.93
C ASN A 323 -18.03 -4.85 -4.40
N ILE A 324 -19.27 -5.06 -4.84
CA ILE A 324 -19.72 -6.36 -5.36
C ILE A 324 -18.98 -6.70 -6.66
N ARG A 325 -18.80 -5.70 -7.58
CA ARG A 325 -18.00 -5.89 -8.80
C ARG A 325 -16.55 -6.26 -8.47
N TYR A 326 -15.93 -5.54 -7.54
CA TYR A 326 -14.54 -5.78 -7.11
C TYR A 326 -14.35 -7.21 -6.55
N ILE A 327 -15.24 -7.62 -5.64
CA ILE A 327 -15.21 -8.95 -5.00
C ILE A 327 -15.40 -10.04 -6.06
N SER A 328 -16.34 -9.84 -6.99
CA SER A 328 -16.58 -10.78 -8.09
C SER A 328 -15.32 -10.98 -8.95
N MET A 329 -14.67 -9.90 -9.36
CA MET A 329 -13.45 -9.98 -10.16
C MET A 329 -12.32 -10.68 -9.41
N THR A 330 -12.18 -10.40 -8.11
CA THR A 330 -11.16 -11.04 -7.25
C THR A 330 -11.39 -12.54 -7.18
N SER A 331 -12.66 -12.98 -7.11
CA SER A 331 -13.03 -14.40 -7.10
C SER A 331 -12.81 -15.05 -8.46
N LEU A 332 -13.21 -14.37 -9.55
CA LEU A 332 -12.98 -14.87 -10.92
C LEU A 332 -11.48 -15.01 -11.22
N GLN A 333 -10.63 -14.13 -10.66
CA GLN A 333 -9.18 -14.20 -10.81
C GLN A 333 -8.59 -15.49 -10.21
N LYS A 334 -9.13 -15.95 -9.08
CA LYS A 334 -8.76 -17.24 -8.48
C LYS A 334 -9.27 -18.42 -9.33
N ILE A 335 -10.50 -18.30 -9.80
CA ILE A 335 -11.18 -19.35 -10.57
C ILE A 335 -10.53 -19.55 -11.95
N VAL A 336 -10.01 -18.49 -12.57
CA VAL A 336 -9.39 -18.56 -13.90
C VAL A 336 -8.22 -19.56 -13.95
N GLN A 337 -7.56 -19.78 -12.82
CA GLN A 337 -6.46 -20.74 -12.71
C GLN A 337 -6.94 -22.21 -12.76
N THR A 338 -8.16 -22.46 -12.26
CA THR A 338 -8.75 -23.81 -12.20
C THR A 338 -9.71 -24.07 -13.37
N ASP A 339 -10.53 -23.10 -13.77
CA ASP A 339 -11.52 -23.25 -14.86
C ASP A 339 -11.53 -22.01 -15.75
N HIS A 340 -10.54 -21.92 -16.62
CA HIS A 340 -10.35 -20.82 -17.59
C HIS A 340 -11.55 -20.67 -18.53
N ASN A 341 -12.14 -21.77 -19.00
CA ASN A 341 -13.22 -21.78 -19.99
C ASN A 341 -14.53 -21.21 -19.44
N ALA A 342 -14.84 -21.47 -18.17
CA ALA A 342 -16.04 -20.94 -17.51
C ALA A 342 -15.95 -19.42 -17.40
N VAL A 343 -14.77 -18.88 -17.04
CA VAL A 343 -14.55 -17.43 -16.90
C VAL A 343 -14.54 -16.74 -18.28
N GLN A 344 -14.04 -17.39 -19.33
CA GLN A 344 -14.03 -16.85 -20.70
C GLN A 344 -15.44 -16.45 -21.20
N ARG A 345 -16.49 -17.08 -20.73
CA ARG A 345 -17.88 -16.74 -21.06
C ARG A 345 -18.24 -15.32 -20.68
N HIS A 346 -17.62 -14.79 -19.63
CA HIS A 346 -17.89 -13.45 -19.08
C HIS A 346 -16.85 -12.42 -19.54
N ARG A 347 -15.99 -12.76 -20.52
CA ARG A 347 -14.88 -11.91 -21.02
C ARG A 347 -15.36 -10.50 -21.40
N GLY A 348 -16.48 -10.40 -22.14
CA GLY A 348 -17.03 -9.11 -22.57
C GLY A 348 -17.32 -8.18 -21.40
N THR A 349 -18.02 -8.70 -20.40
CA THR A 349 -18.39 -7.96 -19.17
C THR A 349 -17.13 -7.55 -18.39
N ILE A 350 -16.12 -8.42 -18.32
CA ILE A 350 -14.85 -8.15 -17.64
C ILE A 350 -14.11 -7.00 -18.33
N VAL A 351 -14.02 -7.03 -19.66
CA VAL A 351 -13.39 -5.96 -20.46
C VAL A 351 -14.15 -4.64 -20.27
N ASP A 352 -15.47 -4.65 -20.19
CA ASP A 352 -16.26 -3.43 -19.94
C ASP A 352 -15.94 -2.82 -18.56
N CYS A 353 -15.55 -3.63 -17.59
CA CYS A 353 -15.12 -3.13 -16.26
C CYS A 353 -13.80 -2.32 -16.32
N LEU A 354 -13.02 -2.41 -17.42
CA LEU A 354 -11.87 -1.53 -17.65
C LEU A 354 -12.31 -0.06 -17.78
N LYS A 355 -13.56 0.19 -18.17
CA LYS A 355 -14.15 1.53 -18.33
C LYS A 355 -14.76 2.07 -17.02
N ASP A 356 -14.71 1.32 -15.91
CA ASP A 356 -15.27 1.74 -14.62
C ASP A 356 -14.62 3.04 -14.12
N GLN A 357 -15.30 3.77 -13.25
CA GLN A 357 -14.77 5.01 -12.66
C GLN A 357 -13.73 4.75 -11.56
N ASP A 358 -13.82 3.60 -10.89
CA ASP A 358 -12.97 3.25 -9.74
C ASP A 358 -11.68 2.58 -10.20
N THR A 359 -10.54 3.14 -9.79
CA THR A 359 -9.20 2.63 -10.14
C THR A 359 -8.94 1.21 -9.62
N SER A 360 -9.48 0.87 -8.43
CA SER A 360 -9.31 -0.48 -7.87
C SER A 360 -10.07 -1.54 -8.68
N VAL A 361 -11.25 -1.18 -9.20
CA VAL A 361 -12.03 -2.04 -10.11
C VAL A 361 -11.28 -2.21 -11.43
N LYS A 362 -10.76 -1.11 -12.02
CA LYS A 362 -9.95 -1.13 -13.26
C LYS A 362 -8.73 -2.05 -13.11
N ARG A 363 -8.03 -1.97 -11.96
CA ARG A 363 -6.85 -2.80 -11.68
C ARG A 363 -7.19 -4.29 -11.71
N ARG A 364 -8.27 -4.68 -11.01
CA ARG A 364 -8.71 -6.09 -11.01
C ARG A 364 -9.21 -6.55 -12.39
N ALA A 365 -9.91 -5.68 -13.10
CA ALA A 365 -10.37 -5.95 -14.46
C ALA A 365 -9.18 -6.14 -15.41
N LEU A 366 -8.13 -5.31 -15.29
CA LEU A 366 -6.91 -5.45 -16.06
C LEU A 366 -6.20 -6.79 -15.78
N GLU A 367 -5.98 -7.12 -14.51
CA GLU A 367 -5.34 -8.37 -14.09
C GLU A 367 -6.10 -9.58 -14.64
N LEU A 368 -7.42 -9.56 -14.52
CA LEU A 368 -8.27 -10.65 -15.01
C LEU A 368 -8.30 -10.69 -16.54
N SER A 369 -8.38 -9.54 -17.22
CA SER A 369 -8.34 -9.46 -18.68
C SER A 369 -7.03 -10.03 -19.24
N LEU A 370 -5.90 -9.71 -18.61
CA LEU A 370 -4.58 -10.25 -19.01
C LEU A 370 -4.52 -11.78 -18.79
N ALA A 371 -5.11 -12.27 -17.69
CA ALA A 371 -5.17 -13.71 -17.42
C ALA A 371 -6.05 -14.48 -18.43
N LEU A 372 -7.02 -13.79 -19.06
CA LEU A 372 -7.94 -14.38 -20.04
C LEU A 372 -7.40 -14.35 -21.48
N VAL A 373 -6.26 -13.71 -21.73
CA VAL A 373 -5.66 -13.69 -23.07
C VAL A 373 -5.23 -15.11 -23.47
N SER A 374 -5.54 -15.49 -24.69
CA SER A 374 -5.20 -16.79 -25.28
C SER A 374 -4.87 -16.61 -26.76
N ALA A 375 -4.28 -17.60 -27.38
CA ALA A 375 -3.93 -17.58 -28.79
C ALA A 375 -5.15 -17.30 -29.71
N VAL A 376 -6.34 -17.71 -29.29
CA VAL A 376 -7.58 -17.53 -30.07
C VAL A 376 -8.10 -16.09 -30.01
N ASN A 377 -8.01 -15.46 -28.84
CA ASN A 377 -8.66 -14.15 -28.58
C ASN A 377 -7.69 -12.97 -28.57
N ILE A 378 -6.38 -13.22 -28.74
CA ILE A 378 -5.33 -12.19 -28.61
C ILE A 378 -5.60 -10.93 -29.43
N ARG A 379 -6.05 -11.08 -30.69
CA ARG A 379 -6.30 -9.93 -31.58
C ARG A 379 -7.40 -9.01 -31.04
N SER A 380 -8.49 -9.57 -30.54
CA SER A 380 -9.61 -8.79 -29.97
C SER A 380 -9.26 -8.20 -28.60
N MET A 381 -8.61 -8.99 -27.75
CA MET A 381 -8.21 -8.52 -26.40
C MET A 381 -7.16 -7.40 -26.49
N MET A 382 -6.19 -7.53 -27.40
CA MET A 382 -5.16 -6.49 -27.57
C MET A 382 -5.74 -5.15 -28.01
N LYS A 383 -6.74 -5.15 -28.89
CA LYS A 383 -7.40 -3.90 -29.29
C LYS A 383 -7.95 -3.16 -28.07
N GLU A 384 -8.67 -3.87 -27.20
CA GLU A 384 -9.27 -3.29 -25.96
C GLU A 384 -8.19 -2.83 -24.97
N LEU A 385 -7.13 -3.63 -24.82
CA LEU A 385 -6.02 -3.29 -23.89
C LEU A 385 -5.22 -2.08 -24.39
N LEU A 386 -5.00 -1.93 -25.70
CA LEU A 386 -4.33 -0.76 -26.29
C LEU A 386 -5.19 0.50 -26.15
N ILE A 387 -6.51 0.39 -26.35
CA ILE A 387 -7.45 1.49 -26.08
C ILE A 387 -7.40 1.86 -24.60
N PHE A 388 -7.40 0.86 -23.71
CA PHE A 388 -7.29 1.09 -22.27
C PHE A 388 -5.97 1.79 -21.92
N LEU A 389 -4.85 1.37 -22.50
CA LEU A 389 -3.52 1.96 -22.28
C LEU A 389 -3.50 3.48 -22.58
N SER A 390 -4.21 3.91 -23.62
CA SER A 390 -4.26 5.33 -24.01
C SER A 390 -5.05 6.20 -23.02
N VAL A 391 -5.98 5.60 -22.24
CA VAL A 391 -6.93 6.31 -21.36
C VAL A 391 -6.69 5.99 -19.88
N CYS A 392 -5.89 5.00 -19.55
CA CYS A 392 -5.74 4.50 -18.18
C CYS A 392 -5.03 5.51 -17.25
N PRO A 393 -5.31 5.45 -15.93
CA PRO A 393 -4.59 6.26 -14.95
C PRO A 393 -3.08 5.98 -14.99
N PRO A 394 -2.23 6.99 -14.69
CA PRO A 394 -0.77 6.81 -14.72
C PRO A 394 -0.28 5.63 -13.88
N GLU A 395 -0.94 5.38 -12.73
CA GLU A 395 -0.62 4.26 -11.82
C GLU A 395 -0.72 2.88 -12.47
N LEU A 396 -1.53 2.73 -13.54
CA LEU A 396 -1.78 1.46 -14.21
C LEU A 396 -1.04 1.32 -15.55
N ARG A 397 -0.42 2.40 -16.06
CA ARG A 397 0.25 2.41 -17.37
C ARG A 397 1.37 1.37 -17.46
N SER A 398 2.27 1.38 -16.50
CA SER A 398 3.40 0.45 -16.46
C SER A 398 2.95 -1.01 -16.36
N GLN A 399 1.94 -1.28 -15.52
CA GLN A 399 1.35 -2.63 -15.40
C GLN A 399 0.67 -3.06 -16.70
N THR A 400 -0.07 -2.15 -17.35
CA THR A 400 -0.75 -2.43 -18.62
C THR A 400 0.25 -2.71 -19.72
N ALA A 401 1.27 -1.85 -19.86
CA ALA A 401 2.32 -1.99 -20.88
C ALA A 401 3.07 -3.32 -20.73
N SER A 402 3.50 -3.64 -19.50
CA SER A 402 4.17 -4.91 -19.19
C SER A 402 3.28 -6.12 -19.47
N GLY A 403 1.99 -6.03 -19.10
CA GLY A 403 1.01 -7.09 -19.35
C GLY A 403 0.79 -7.34 -20.84
N ILE A 404 0.65 -6.27 -21.64
CA ILE A 404 0.52 -6.35 -23.11
C ILE A 404 1.78 -7.00 -23.70
N PHE A 405 2.94 -6.59 -23.21
CA PHE A 405 4.23 -7.12 -23.68
C PHE A 405 4.32 -8.63 -23.50
N ASN A 406 4.08 -9.09 -22.25
CA ASN A 406 4.10 -10.51 -21.90
C ASN A 406 3.07 -11.32 -22.72
N ALA A 407 1.88 -10.77 -22.89
CA ALA A 407 0.82 -11.43 -23.65
C ALA A 407 1.17 -11.51 -25.15
N ALA A 408 1.78 -10.46 -25.71
CA ALA A 408 2.21 -10.43 -27.10
C ALA A 408 3.37 -11.42 -27.33
N GLU A 409 4.34 -11.49 -26.43
CA GLU A 409 5.46 -12.44 -26.50
C GLU A 409 4.97 -13.88 -26.50
N ARG A 410 3.97 -14.18 -25.66
CA ARG A 410 3.47 -15.56 -25.46
C ARG A 410 2.52 -16.03 -26.59
N TYR A 411 1.68 -15.14 -27.12
CA TYR A 411 0.54 -15.53 -27.98
C TYR A 411 0.52 -14.84 -29.33
N SER A 412 1.58 -14.15 -29.77
CA SER A 412 1.58 -13.43 -31.06
C SER A 412 1.30 -14.36 -32.26
N PRO A 413 0.37 -13.98 -33.13
CA PRO A 413 0.06 -14.80 -34.29
C PRO A 413 1.10 -14.68 -35.43
N SER A 414 1.88 -13.60 -35.47
CA SER A 414 2.97 -13.38 -36.44
C SER A 414 3.97 -12.39 -35.86
N LYS A 415 5.24 -12.47 -36.31
CA LYS A 415 6.30 -11.54 -35.91
C LYS A 415 5.93 -10.09 -36.25
N ARG A 416 5.32 -9.85 -37.42
CA ARG A 416 4.88 -8.51 -37.82
C ARG A 416 3.85 -7.94 -36.87
N TRP A 417 2.80 -8.71 -36.53
CA TRP A 417 1.76 -8.28 -35.54
C TRP A 417 2.39 -7.98 -34.18
N HIS A 418 3.37 -8.79 -33.78
CA HIS A 418 4.09 -8.61 -32.50
C HIS A 418 4.82 -7.26 -32.49
N ILE A 419 5.65 -7.00 -33.52
CA ILE A 419 6.38 -5.74 -33.69
C ILE A 419 5.40 -4.56 -33.69
N ASP A 420 4.32 -4.62 -34.46
CA ASP A 420 3.31 -3.56 -34.56
C ASP A 420 2.67 -3.25 -33.20
N THR A 421 2.34 -4.28 -32.44
CA THR A 421 1.72 -4.14 -31.11
C THR A 421 2.68 -3.45 -30.12
N ILE A 422 3.95 -3.90 -30.09
CA ILE A 422 4.95 -3.31 -29.21
C ILE A 422 5.25 -1.86 -29.62
N LEU A 423 5.38 -1.56 -30.91
CA LEU A 423 5.59 -0.19 -31.39
C LEU A 423 4.41 0.72 -30.99
N HIS A 424 3.18 0.19 -31.00
CA HIS A 424 2.01 0.94 -30.51
C HIS A 424 2.11 1.22 -29.01
N VAL A 425 2.56 0.26 -28.21
CA VAL A 425 2.78 0.45 -26.77
C VAL A 425 3.85 1.53 -26.54
N LEU A 426 4.98 1.44 -27.25
CA LEU A 426 6.10 2.39 -27.11
C LEU A 426 5.71 3.80 -27.53
N THR A 427 4.87 3.96 -28.57
CA THR A 427 4.37 5.28 -29.00
C THR A 427 3.38 5.89 -27.98
N THR A 428 2.65 5.05 -27.24
CA THR A 428 1.61 5.52 -26.32
C THR A 428 2.15 5.72 -24.90
N ALA A 429 3.04 4.84 -24.43
CA ALA A 429 3.48 4.75 -23.05
C ALA A 429 4.97 4.39 -22.94
N GLY A 430 5.81 4.86 -23.86
CA GLY A 430 7.24 4.53 -23.90
C GLY A 430 8.02 4.95 -22.67
N GLY A 431 7.55 5.96 -21.93
CA GLY A 431 8.16 6.38 -20.67
C GLY A 431 7.81 5.50 -19.48
N ASP A 432 6.78 4.66 -19.59
CA ASP A 432 6.27 3.81 -18.51
C ASP A 432 6.64 2.33 -18.69
N VAL A 433 7.43 2.01 -19.70
CA VAL A 433 7.81 0.65 -20.08
C VAL A 433 9.08 0.25 -19.33
N ARG A 434 9.21 -1.03 -19.01
CA ARG A 434 10.42 -1.58 -18.35
C ARG A 434 11.63 -1.53 -19.29
N ASP A 435 12.81 -1.31 -18.74
CA ASP A 435 14.08 -1.24 -19.47
C ASP A 435 14.36 -2.50 -20.31
N GLU A 436 13.92 -3.67 -19.85
CA GLU A 436 14.05 -4.96 -20.56
C GLU A 436 13.33 -5.00 -21.91
N THR A 437 12.35 -4.10 -22.10
CA THR A 437 11.53 -4.07 -23.33
C THR A 437 12.36 -3.71 -24.55
N VAL A 438 13.30 -2.76 -24.41
CA VAL A 438 14.16 -2.27 -25.51
C VAL A 438 15.03 -3.41 -26.07
N PRO A 439 15.86 -4.10 -25.25
CA PRO A 439 16.67 -5.22 -25.78
C PRO A 439 15.82 -6.37 -26.32
N ASN A 440 14.67 -6.69 -25.69
CA ASN A 440 13.80 -7.77 -26.14
C ASN A 440 13.20 -7.46 -27.53
N LEU A 441 12.79 -6.21 -27.75
CA LEU A 441 12.27 -5.78 -29.06
C LEU A 441 13.38 -5.77 -30.13
N ILE A 442 14.57 -5.30 -29.78
CA ILE A 442 15.75 -5.32 -30.66
C ILE A 442 16.04 -6.76 -31.10
N GLN A 443 16.04 -7.70 -30.15
CA GLN A 443 16.26 -9.14 -30.45
C GLN A 443 15.17 -9.68 -31.38
N LEU A 444 13.90 -9.33 -31.11
CA LEU A 444 12.78 -9.74 -31.98
C LEU A 444 12.96 -9.21 -33.41
N ILE A 445 13.35 -7.93 -33.56
CA ILE A 445 13.59 -7.29 -34.89
C ILE A 445 14.75 -8.00 -35.60
N THR A 446 15.86 -8.24 -34.90
CA THR A 446 17.05 -8.90 -35.42
C THR A 446 16.73 -10.30 -36.00
N THR A 447 15.85 -11.07 -35.31
CA THR A 447 15.46 -12.42 -35.75
C THR A 447 14.44 -12.41 -36.90
N ALA A 448 13.93 -11.24 -37.28
CA ALA A 448 12.88 -11.08 -38.30
C ALA A 448 13.43 -10.37 -39.58
N SER A 449 14.39 -10.99 -40.26
CA SER A 449 15.10 -10.39 -41.41
C SER A 449 14.18 -9.88 -42.52
N GLU A 450 13.05 -10.54 -42.74
CA GLU A 450 12.03 -10.16 -43.73
C GLU A 450 11.35 -8.81 -43.40
N LEU A 451 11.37 -8.41 -42.12
CA LEU A 451 10.66 -7.24 -41.61
C LEU A 451 11.58 -6.05 -41.32
N HIS A 452 12.91 -6.16 -41.62
CA HIS A 452 13.86 -5.08 -41.31
C HIS A 452 13.50 -3.79 -42.06
N CYS A 453 13.22 -3.86 -43.33
CA CYS A 453 12.83 -2.69 -44.16
C CYS A 453 11.55 -2.05 -43.61
N TYR A 454 10.51 -2.85 -43.40
CA TYR A 454 9.23 -2.42 -42.84
C TYR A 454 9.41 -1.71 -41.47
N THR A 455 10.17 -2.36 -40.59
CA THR A 455 10.35 -1.90 -39.21
C THR A 455 11.14 -0.57 -39.15
N VAL A 456 12.23 -0.45 -39.93
CA VAL A 456 13.06 0.76 -39.91
C VAL A 456 12.28 1.97 -40.46
N HIS A 457 11.48 1.81 -41.51
CA HIS A 457 10.63 2.89 -42.05
C HIS A 457 9.59 3.32 -41.01
N LYS A 458 8.97 2.37 -40.31
CA LYS A 458 7.93 2.64 -39.31
C LYS A 458 8.52 3.35 -38.07
N LEU A 459 9.69 2.90 -37.62
CA LEU A 459 10.41 3.52 -36.50
C LEU A 459 10.90 4.93 -36.86
N TYR A 460 11.41 5.15 -38.04
CA TYR A 460 11.84 6.47 -38.53
C TYR A 460 10.68 7.46 -38.49
N ARG A 461 9.50 7.08 -39.01
CA ARG A 461 8.30 7.91 -38.98
C ARG A 461 7.85 8.22 -37.54
N ALA A 462 7.93 7.23 -36.66
CA ALA A 462 7.57 7.40 -35.26
C ALA A 462 8.56 8.34 -34.52
N LEU A 463 9.84 8.24 -34.85
CA LEU A 463 10.90 9.08 -34.30
C LEU A 463 10.69 10.55 -34.66
N ILE A 464 10.40 10.85 -35.94
CA ILE A 464 10.15 12.23 -36.36
C ILE A 464 8.90 12.79 -35.66
N LYS A 465 7.89 11.97 -35.45
CA LYS A 465 6.62 12.41 -34.88
C LYS A 465 6.74 12.73 -33.39
N ASP A 466 7.48 11.94 -32.62
CA ASP A 466 7.56 12.12 -31.16
C ASP A 466 8.91 11.62 -30.60
N ILE A 467 9.72 12.52 -30.09
CA ILE A 467 11.02 12.26 -29.46
C ILE A 467 10.88 12.05 -27.92
N ALA A 468 9.72 12.34 -27.35
CA ALA A 468 9.53 12.25 -25.91
C ALA A 468 9.55 10.80 -25.37
N GLN A 469 9.19 9.82 -26.19
CA GLN A 469 9.08 8.40 -25.79
C GLN A 469 10.46 7.72 -25.85
N GLN A 470 11.22 7.81 -24.76
CA GLN A 470 12.63 7.40 -24.71
C GLN A 470 12.89 5.97 -25.21
N SER A 471 12.09 5.00 -24.78
CA SER A 471 12.26 3.59 -25.19
C SER A 471 12.05 3.42 -26.72
N LEU A 472 11.07 4.13 -27.28
CA LEU A 472 10.84 4.14 -28.73
C LEU A 472 12.05 4.71 -29.48
N VAL A 473 12.57 5.86 -28.99
CA VAL A 473 13.73 6.55 -29.59
C VAL A 473 14.97 5.66 -29.56
N GLN A 474 15.21 4.94 -28.47
CA GLN A 474 16.35 4.00 -28.34
C GLN A 474 16.27 2.89 -29.38
N VAL A 475 15.11 2.26 -29.55
CA VAL A 475 14.91 1.21 -30.56
C VAL A 475 15.04 1.79 -31.98
N ALA A 476 14.48 2.97 -32.21
CA ALA A 476 14.55 3.66 -33.53
C ALA A 476 16.00 3.98 -33.89
N CYS A 477 16.78 4.59 -33.00
CA CYS A 477 18.20 4.88 -33.16
C CYS A 477 18.99 3.61 -33.46
N TRP A 478 18.77 2.54 -32.69
CA TRP A 478 19.46 1.27 -32.92
C TRP A 478 19.16 0.73 -34.33
N CYS A 479 17.88 0.69 -34.73
CA CYS A 479 17.46 0.18 -36.04
C CYS A 479 18.00 1.03 -37.21
N ILE A 480 18.02 2.36 -37.04
CA ILE A 480 18.57 3.27 -38.04
C ILE A 480 20.08 3.01 -38.21
N GLY A 481 20.81 2.80 -37.12
CA GLY A 481 22.23 2.48 -37.17
C GLY A 481 22.54 1.15 -37.83
N GLU A 482 21.69 0.14 -37.66
CA GLU A 482 21.91 -1.19 -38.26
C GLU A 482 21.39 -1.31 -39.71
N TYR A 483 20.24 -0.69 -39.98
CA TYR A 483 19.48 -0.89 -41.22
C TYR A 483 19.20 0.41 -41.99
N GLY A 484 19.98 1.47 -41.76
CA GLY A 484 19.79 2.77 -42.37
C GLY A 484 19.90 2.73 -43.90
N ASP A 485 20.71 1.82 -44.47
CA ASP A 485 20.82 1.60 -45.91
C ASP A 485 19.51 1.13 -46.53
N LEU A 486 18.66 0.40 -45.78
CA LEU A 486 17.35 -0.03 -46.28
C LEU A 486 16.35 1.13 -46.31
N LEU A 487 16.55 2.16 -45.48
CA LEU A 487 15.75 3.38 -45.47
C LEU A 487 15.94 4.18 -46.77
N LEU A 488 17.17 4.21 -47.27
CA LEU A 488 17.55 4.94 -48.49
C LEU A 488 17.06 4.26 -49.78
N LYS A 489 16.89 2.95 -49.77
CA LYS A 489 16.46 2.17 -50.95
C LYS A 489 14.98 2.39 -51.31
N GLY A 490 14.16 2.87 -50.38
CA GLY A 490 12.76 3.28 -50.61
C GLY A 490 11.78 2.21 -51.03
N GLU A 491 12.23 0.94 -51.20
CA GLU A 491 11.40 -0.16 -51.68
C GLU A 491 10.72 -0.90 -50.50
N CYS A 492 9.62 -0.32 -50.05
CA CYS A 492 8.78 -1.02 -49.04
C CYS A 492 7.36 -1.09 -49.58
N GLU A 493 6.92 -2.28 -49.96
CA GLU A 493 5.64 -2.54 -50.63
C GLU A 493 4.38 -2.17 -49.82
N GLU A 494 4.51 -1.94 -48.52
CA GLU A 494 3.35 -1.88 -47.63
C GLU A 494 3.18 -0.55 -46.89
N ILE A 495 4.10 0.39 -47.03
CA ILE A 495 4.00 1.72 -46.42
C ILE A 495 4.15 2.74 -47.57
N GLU A 496 3.39 3.83 -47.51
CA GLU A 496 3.56 4.95 -48.43
C GLU A 496 5.05 5.31 -48.53
N PRO A 497 5.64 5.30 -49.72
CA PRO A 497 7.08 5.52 -49.82
C PRO A 497 7.44 6.93 -49.37
N VAL A 498 8.26 7.03 -48.35
CA VAL A 498 8.91 8.28 -47.96
C VAL A 498 10.30 8.24 -48.59
N GLN A 499 10.56 9.18 -49.49
CA GLN A 499 11.92 9.36 -50.00
C GLN A 499 12.72 10.05 -48.89
N VAL A 500 13.66 9.32 -48.33
CA VAL A 500 14.52 9.78 -47.22
C VAL A 500 15.93 9.92 -47.77
N THR A 501 16.54 11.09 -47.58
CA THR A 501 17.94 11.34 -47.96
C THR A 501 18.87 11.00 -46.78
N GLU A 502 20.18 10.89 -47.07
CA GLU A 502 21.18 10.71 -46.00
C GLU A 502 21.16 11.86 -44.98
N ASP A 503 20.93 13.09 -45.48
CA ASP A 503 20.83 14.28 -44.62
C ASP A 503 19.63 14.22 -43.68
N ASP A 504 18.46 13.75 -44.17
CA ASP A 504 17.26 13.61 -43.33
C ASP A 504 17.48 12.64 -42.17
N ILE A 505 18.22 11.55 -42.41
CA ILE A 505 18.56 10.57 -41.37
C ILE A 505 19.47 11.19 -40.31
N LEU A 506 20.50 11.93 -40.77
CA LEU A 506 21.46 12.58 -39.87
C LEU A 506 20.79 13.71 -39.08
N ASP A 507 19.90 14.51 -39.73
CA ASP A 507 19.10 15.55 -39.07
C ASP A 507 18.25 14.97 -37.94
N ALA A 508 17.61 13.82 -38.16
CA ALA A 508 16.80 13.12 -37.18
C ALA A 508 17.67 12.70 -35.97
N LEU A 509 18.84 12.12 -36.21
CA LEU A 509 19.75 11.69 -35.13
C LEU A 509 20.33 12.90 -34.36
N GLU A 510 20.70 14.00 -35.11
CA GLU A 510 21.15 15.24 -34.45
C GLU A 510 20.07 15.84 -33.56
N THR A 511 18.81 15.82 -33.99
CA THR A 511 17.66 16.28 -33.20
C THR A 511 17.56 15.50 -31.92
N VAL A 512 17.73 14.16 -31.95
CA VAL A 512 17.74 13.32 -30.75
C VAL A 512 18.92 13.68 -29.83
N LEU A 513 20.12 13.84 -30.40
CA LEU A 513 21.34 14.16 -29.66
C LEU A 513 21.26 15.51 -28.94
N GLN A 514 20.63 16.51 -29.59
CA GLN A 514 20.51 17.88 -29.07
C GLN A 514 19.29 18.05 -28.16
N SER A 515 18.33 17.17 -28.21
CA SER A 515 17.07 17.27 -27.43
C SER A 515 17.30 17.25 -25.92
N HIS A 516 16.66 18.16 -25.22
CA HIS A 516 16.61 18.17 -23.74
C HIS A 516 15.84 16.97 -23.16
N MET A 517 14.95 16.40 -23.97
CA MET A 517 14.14 15.24 -23.55
C MET A 517 14.95 13.94 -23.56
N SER A 518 16.05 13.89 -24.31
CA SER A 518 16.86 12.68 -24.46
C SER A 518 17.73 12.43 -23.23
N SER A 519 17.59 11.23 -22.66
CA SER A 519 18.44 10.75 -21.55
C SER A 519 19.86 10.47 -22.05
N PRO A 520 20.87 10.44 -21.17
CA PRO A 520 22.23 10.05 -21.57
C PRO A 520 22.28 8.71 -22.30
N ALA A 521 21.53 7.72 -21.84
CA ALA A 521 21.42 6.42 -22.50
C ALA A 521 20.89 6.54 -23.93
N THR A 522 19.82 7.33 -24.13
CA THR A 522 19.23 7.57 -25.47
C THR A 522 20.24 8.27 -26.41
N ARG A 523 20.97 9.26 -25.88
CA ARG A 523 22.05 9.92 -26.64
C ARG A 523 23.16 8.94 -27.02
N GLY A 524 23.48 7.99 -26.13
CA GLY A 524 24.42 6.90 -26.39
C GLY A 524 24.01 6.03 -27.56
N PHE A 525 22.70 5.66 -27.60
CA PHE A 525 22.13 4.93 -28.74
C PHE A 525 22.25 5.74 -30.05
N ALA A 526 21.90 7.02 -29.99
CA ALA A 526 21.95 7.91 -31.15
C ALA A 526 23.39 8.12 -31.67
N LEU A 527 24.35 8.32 -30.76
CA LEU A 527 25.77 8.51 -31.12
C LEU A 527 26.35 7.23 -31.77
N THR A 528 26.02 6.06 -31.21
CA THR A 528 26.43 4.75 -31.75
C THR A 528 25.79 4.51 -33.14
N ALA A 529 24.51 4.87 -33.27
CA ALA A 529 23.79 4.79 -34.56
C ALA A 529 24.48 5.67 -35.63
N THR A 530 24.80 6.92 -35.29
CA THR A 530 25.49 7.86 -36.16
C THR A 530 26.84 7.27 -36.64
N MET A 531 27.59 6.67 -35.70
CA MET A 531 28.86 6.03 -36.00
C MET A 531 28.70 4.83 -36.93
N LYS A 532 27.68 3.96 -36.69
CA LYS A 532 27.39 2.80 -37.56
C LYS A 532 27.00 3.19 -38.96
N LEU A 533 26.28 4.30 -39.12
CA LEU A 533 25.90 4.82 -40.41
C LEU A 533 27.14 5.13 -41.28
N SER A 534 28.30 5.49 -40.73
CA SER A 534 29.52 5.75 -41.47
C SER A 534 30.00 4.56 -42.30
N THR A 535 29.47 3.37 -42.12
CA THR A 535 29.76 2.18 -42.94
C THR A 535 28.56 1.76 -43.82
N ARG A 536 27.40 2.44 -43.64
CA ARG A 536 26.14 2.15 -44.37
C ARG A 536 25.84 3.17 -45.48
N ILE A 537 26.31 4.41 -45.32
CA ILE A 537 26.10 5.53 -46.23
C ILE A 537 27.47 5.98 -46.79
N THR A 538 27.49 6.60 -47.94
CA THR A 538 28.72 6.92 -48.67
C THR A 538 29.03 8.42 -48.75
N ASP A 539 28.01 9.27 -48.88
CA ASP A 539 28.21 10.67 -49.24
C ASP A 539 28.46 11.58 -48.04
N ASN A 540 27.93 11.29 -46.86
CA ASN A 540 27.95 12.18 -45.71
C ASN A 540 28.86 11.74 -44.56
N VAL A 541 29.92 10.96 -44.84
CA VAL A 541 30.83 10.44 -43.77
C VAL A 541 31.55 11.59 -43.04
N ASP A 542 31.91 12.68 -43.69
CA ASP A 542 32.56 13.84 -43.09
C ASP A 542 31.61 14.58 -42.12
N ARG A 543 30.32 14.61 -42.43
CA ARG A 543 29.30 15.18 -41.53
C ARG A 543 29.21 14.31 -40.28
N ILE A 544 29.20 12.97 -40.39
CA ILE A 544 29.22 12.01 -39.26
C ILE A 544 30.43 12.26 -38.38
N ARG A 545 31.64 12.41 -39.00
CA ARG A 545 32.86 12.72 -38.26
C ARG A 545 32.73 14.01 -37.46
N SER A 546 32.13 15.04 -38.05
CA SER A 546 31.89 16.33 -37.38
C SER A 546 30.97 16.18 -36.18
N ILE A 547 29.82 15.49 -36.35
CA ILE A 547 28.85 15.23 -35.28
C ILE A 547 29.52 14.50 -34.10
N VAL A 548 30.23 13.40 -34.39
CA VAL A 548 30.91 12.59 -33.34
C VAL A 548 31.96 13.42 -32.61
N SER A 549 32.69 14.29 -33.34
CA SER A 549 33.77 15.09 -32.74
C SER A 549 33.26 16.09 -31.69
N ILE A 550 32.03 16.60 -31.81
CA ILE A 550 31.37 17.50 -30.87
C ILE A 550 31.28 16.87 -29.46
N TYR A 551 30.93 15.58 -29.41
CA TYR A 551 30.73 14.86 -28.14
C TYR A 551 32.05 14.45 -27.46
N GLY A 552 33.19 14.62 -28.11
CA GLY A 552 34.52 14.39 -27.51
C GLY A 552 34.87 15.34 -26.35
N SER A 553 34.07 16.41 -26.16
CA SER A 553 34.20 17.34 -25.03
C SER A 553 32.89 17.38 -24.19
N CYS A 554 32.07 16.37 -24.30
CA CYS A 554 30.82 16.31 -23.55
C CYS A 554 31.08 16.16 -22.04
N ILE A 555 30.17 16.70 -21.22
CA ILE A 555 30.22 16.57 -19.75
C ILE A 555 29.92 15.13 -19.31
N ASP A 556 29.06 14.44 -20.04
CA ASP A 556 28.72 13.07 -19.78
C ASP A 556 29.90 12.16 -20.16
N LEU A 557 30.45 11.47 -19.19
CA LEU A 557 31.67 10.65 -19.33
C LEU A 557 31.49 9.52 -20.34
N GLU A 558 30.34 8.85 -20.35
CA GLU A 558 30.03 7.74 -21.25
C GLU A 558 29.99 8.21 -22.72
N LEU A 559 29.33 9.35 -22.97
CA LEU A 559 29.24 9.93 -24.32
C LEU A 559 30.61 10.45 -24.77
N GLN A 560 31.35 11.06 -23.86
CA GLN A 560 32.72 11.57 -24.14
C GLN A 560 33.63 10.41 -24.53
N GLN A 561 33.65 9.33 -23.75
CA GLN A 561 34.47 8.15 -24.02
C GLN A 561 34.14 7.54 -25.38
N ARG A 562 32.84 7.30 -25.66
CA ARG A 562 32.39 6.77 -26.97
C ARG A 562 32.87 7.66 -28.11
N ALA A 563 32.69 8.97 -28.00
CA ALA A 563 33.08 9.92 -29.03
C ALA A 563 34.60 9.91 -29.25
N VAL A 564 35.42 9.83 -28.21
CA VAL A 564 36.87 9.74 -28.29
C VAL A 564 37.30 8.44 -28.99
N GLU A 565 36.70 7.31 -28.65
CA GLU A 565 36.96 6.01 -29.28
C GLU A 565 36.56 6.04 -30.77
N TYR A 566 35.40 6.58 -31.10
CA TYR A 566 34.91 6.69 -32.47
C TYR A 566 35.82 7.63 -33.30
N ASN A 567 36.26 8.75 -32.75
CA ASN A 567 37.21 9.65 -33.37
C ASN A 567 38.56 8.96 -33.63
N ALA A 568 38.98 8.07 -32.72
CA ALA A 568 40.19 7.28 -32.94
C ALA A 568 40.03 6.30 -34.07
N LEU A 569 38.85 5.70 -34.26
CA LEU A 569 38.54 4.85 -35.40
C LEU A 569 38.65 5.61 -36.72
N PHE A 570 38.16 6.86 -36.79
CA PHE A 570 38.27 7.67 -38.02
C PHE A 570 39.68 8.14 -38.29
N LYS A 571 40.51 8.45 -37.23
CA LYS A 571 41.83 9.10 -37.41
C LYS A 571 42.96 8.09 -37.49
N LYS A 572 42.95 7.04 -36.70
CA LYS A 572 44.07 6.09 -36.56
C LYS A 572 43.77 4.69 -37.07
N TYR A 573 42.51 4.24 -36.97
CA TYR A 573 42.14 2.86 -37.20
C TYR A 573 41.04 2.71 -38.27
N ASP A 574 41.08 3.57 -39.30
CA ASP A 574 40.03 3.59 -40.32
C ASP A 574 39.91 2.26 -41.08
N HIS A 575 41.03 1.53 -41.23
CA HIS A 575 41.07 0.20 -41.85
C HIS A 575 40.26 -0.87 -41.04
N MET A 576 40.09 -0.65 -39.75
CA MET A 576 39.32 -1.54 -38.87
C MET A 576 37.85 -1.13 -38.73
N ARG A 577 37.51 0.08 -39.14
CA ARG A 577 36.16 0.68 -38.94
C ARG A 577 35.05 -0.22 -39.46
N ALA A 578 35.22 -0.73 -40.71
CA ALA A 578 34.21 -1.60 -41.35
C ALA A 578 34.01 -2.92 -40.56
N ALA A 579 35.07 -3.49 -40.01
CA ALA A 579 35.02 -4.73 -39.28
C ALA A 579 34.41 -4.55 -37.86
N VAL A 580 34.76 -3.45 -37.18
CA VAL A 580 34.27 -3.14 -35.84
C VAL A 580 32.78 -2.78 -35.84
N LEU A 581 32.33 -2.11 -36.92
CA LEU A 581 30.94 -1.64 -37.08
C LEU A 581 30.08 -2.58 -37.93
N GLU A 582 30.53 -3.81 -38.15
CA GLU A 582 29.76 -4.84 -38.85
C GLU A 582 28.37 -5.00 -38.20
N ARG A 583 27.37 -5.45 -39.00
CA ARG A 583 26.04 -5.74 -38.46
C ARG A 583 26.09 -6.80 -37.36
N MET A 584 25.29 -6.58 -36.32
CA MET A 584 25.17 -7.53 -35.23
C MET A 584 24.67 -8.89 -35.75
N PRO A 585 25.32 -10.02 -35.38
CA PRO A 585 24.84 -11.33 -35.81
C PRO A 585 23.50 -11.66 -35.10
N VAL A 586 22.72 -12.54 -35.73
CA VAL A 586 21.43 -12.98 -35.19
C VAL A 586 21.71 -13.82 -33.95
N MET A 587 21.15 -13.42 -32.82
CA MET A 587 21.24 -14.14 -31.54
C MET A 587 20.13 -15.19 -31.47
N ASP A 588 20.45 -16.45 -31.54
CA ASP A 588 19.49 -17.55 -31.34
C ASP A 588 19.29 -17.80 -29.84
N LYS A 589 18.05 -17.77 -29.39
CA LYS A 589 17.66 -18.01 -27.98
C LYS A 589 18.05 -19.44 -27.49
N ASN A 590 18.37 -20.35 -28.41
CA ASN A 590 18.62 -21.75 -28.10
C ASN A 590 20.11 -22.12 -27.98
N SER A 591 21.03 -21.17 -28.00
CA SER A 591 22.44 -21.45 -27.76
C SER A 591 22.70 -21.48 -26.24
N PRO A 592 22.96 -22.66 -25.66
CA PRO A 592 23.39 -22.70 -24.25
C PRO A 592 24.75 -22.01 -24.13
N GLY A 593 24.82 -21.03 -23.28
CA GLY A 593 26.04 -20.25 -23.04
C GLY A 593 27.21 -21.14 -22.74
N HIS A 594 28.31 -20.94 -23.46
CA HIS A 594 29.58 -21.63 -23.22
C HIS A 594 30.07 -21.33 -21.80
N THR A 595 29.81 -22.26 -20.88
CA THR A 595 30.66 -22.43 -19.71
C THR A 595 31.78 -23.41 -20.05
N ASN A 596 32.98 -22.88 -20.12
CA ASN A 596 34.18 -23.71 -20.26
C ASN A 596 34.34 -24.66 -19.06
N GLY A 597 34.28 -25.93 -19.32
CA GLY A 597 34.53 -26.98 -18.31
C GLY A 597 34.53 -28.35 -18.95
N ASP A 598 35.70 -28.86 -19.24
CA ASP A 598 35.94 -30.20 -19.76
C ASP A 598 35.23 -31.32 -18.98
N THR A 599 34.63 -32.26 -19.65
CA THR A 599 34.99 -33.66 -19.69
C THR A 599 33.85 -34.58 -20.15
N SER A 600 34.22 -35.44 -21.01
CA SER A 600 33.71 -36.67 -21.64
C SER A 600 32.63 -37.48 -20.92
N GLY A 601 31.72 -38.05 -21.72
CA GLY A 601 31.05 -39.29 -21.36
C GLY A 601 29.65 -39.57 -21.89
N GLU A 602 29.62 -40.26 -22.97
CA GLU A 602 28.64 -41.27 -23.44
C GLU A 602 27.12 -41.00 -23.49
N ILE A 603 26.64 -41.25 -24.68
CA ILE A 603 25.26 -41.27 -25.19
C ILE A 603 24.51 -42.53 -24.76
N LYS A 604 23.25 -42.37 -24.34
CA LYS A 604 22.21 -43.40 -24.55
C LYS A 604 20.81 -42.78 -24.69
N GLU A 605 20.11 -43.24 -25.73
CA GLU A 605 18.74 -42.82 -26.10
C GLU A 605 17.66 -43.68 -25.38
N PRO A 606 16.36 -43.42 -25.64
CA PRO A 606 15.36 -43.22 -24.61
C PRO A 606 14.38 -44.38 -24.43
N ASP A 607 13.71 -44.40 -23.31
CA ASP A 607 12.54 -45.26 -23.17
C ASP A 607 11.36 -44.52 -22.57
N THR A 608 10.22 -44.78 -23.18
CA THR A 608 8.93 -44.14 -22.94
C THR A 608 8.24 -44.72 -21.71
N SER A 609 7.86 -43.88 -20.75
CA SER A 609 6.75 -44.23 -19.83
C SER A 609 6.08 -42.96 -19.24
N LYS A 610 4.79 -43.11 -19.04
CA LYS A 610 3.79 -42.14 -18.68
C LYS A 610 4.07 -41.31 -17.40
N PRO A 611 3.59 -40.04 -17.33
CA PRO A 611 3.83 -39.22 -16.14
C PRO A 611 2.83 -39.51 -15.02
N LYS A 612 3.30 -39.55 -13.80
CA LYS A 612 2.53 -39.53 -12.56
C LYS A 612 2.31 -38.06 -12.13
N PRO A 613 1.19 -37.77 -11.48
CA PRO A 613 0.88 -36.38 -11.08
C PRO A 613 1.77 -35.91 -9.95
N VAL A 614 2.26 -34.69 -10.11
CA VAL A 614 3.07 -33.99 -9.10
C VAL A 614 2.11 -33.23 -8.18
N GLU A 615 2.24 -33.44 -6.89
CA GLU A 615 1.55 -32.70 -5.84
C GLU A 615 1.87 -31.21 -5.91
N ALA A 616 0.84 -30.39 -5.94
CA ALA A 616 0.97 -28.94 -5.90
C ALA A 616 1.34 -28.49 -4.47
N GLY A 617 2.59 -28.16 -4.28
CA GLY A 617 3.06 -27.50 -3.07
C GLY A 617 2.56 -26.07 -3.01
N LEU A 618 2.07 -25.67 -1.85
CA LEU A 618 1.69 -24.29 -1.54
C LEU A 618 2.86 -23.33 -1.76
N LEU A 619 2.66 -22.35 -2.61
CA LEU A 619 3.58 -21.24 -2.79
C LEU A 619 3.43 -20.27 -1.61
N SER A 620 4.36 -20.36 -0.68
CA SER A 620 4.59 -19.31 0.31
C SER A 620 5.29 -18.13 -0.35
N GLU A 621 4.91 -16.93 0.04
CA GLU A 621 5.56 -15.68 -0.39
C GLU A 621 7.06 -15.73 -0.08
N PRO A 622 7.91 -15.20 -0.96
CA PRO A 622 9.36 -15.15 -0.65
C PRO A 622 9.61 -14.07 0.41
N ALA A 623 10.02 -14.51 1.56
CA ALA A 623 10.62 -13.62 2.55
C ALA A 623 11.96 -13.12 2.00
N SER A 624 12.13 -11.79 1.98
CA SER A 624 13.38 -11.16 1.61
C SER A 624 14.48 -11.63 2.56
N GLN A 625 15.36 -12.47 2.09
CA GLN A 625 16.58 -12.82 2.82
C GLN A 625 17.54 -11.64 2.74
N VAL A 626 17.66 -10.94 3.83
CA VAL A 626 18.82 -10.07 4.07
C VAL A 626 19.97 -11.00 4.41
N CYS A 627 20.86 -11.17 3.46
CA CYS A 627 22.09 -11.92 3.70
C CYS A 627 22.99 -11.12 4.66
N ASP A 628 23.17 -11.64 5.84
CA ASP A 628 24.08 -11.09 6.84
C ASP A 628 25.53 -11.31 6.38
N LEU A 629 26.19 -10.21 6.08
CA LEU A 629 27.59 -10.20 5.60
C LEU A 629 28.62 -10.47 6.71
N LEU A 630 28.13 -10.81 7.92
CA LEU A 630 29.00 -10.95 9.10
C LEU A 630 29.53 -12.40 9.31
N ASP A 631 29.05 -13.36 8.52
CA ASP A 631 29.42 -14.77 8.72
C ASP A 631 30.68 -15.20 7.96
N LEU A 632 31.35 -14.27 7.28
CA LEU A 632 32.54 -14.62 6.47
C LEU A 632 33.88 -14.27 7.13
N LEU A 633 33.86 -13.79 8.38
CA LEU A 633 35.08 -13.48 9.12
C LEU A 633 35.11 -14.26 10.44
N GLY A 634 35.24 -15.57 10.31
CA GLY A 634 35.48 -16.47 11.45
C GLY A 634 36.98 -16.56 11.80
N GLY A 635 37.26 -16.27 13.02
CA GLY A 635 38.65 -16.46 13.51
C GLY A 635 38.82 -16.10 14.98
N THR A 636 38.65 -17.09 15.80
CA THR A 636 39.23 -17.45 17.09
C THR A 636 39.57 -16.41 18.17
N ASP A 637 39.06 -16.74 19.32
CA ASP A 637 39.21 -16.13 20.65
C ASP A 637 40.66 -15.97 21.17
N THR A 638 40.92 -14.90 21.90
CA THR A 638 41.35 -14.91 23.31
C THR A 638 41.60 -13.49 23.84
N PRO A 639 41.33 -13.21 25.12
CA PRO A 639 41.33 -11.84 25.68
C PRO A 639 42.65 -11.47 26.35
N LEU A 640 43.04 -10.24 26.26
CA LEU A 640 44.01 -9.65 27.23
C LEU A 640 43.86 -8.15 27.44
N GLN A 641 44.13 -7.78 28.64
CA GLN A 641 43.99 -6.61 29.47
C GLN A 641 44.48 -5.24 28.98
N LEU A 642 43.81 -4.27 29.55
CA LEU A 642 44.06 -2.83 29.71
C LEU A 642 45.49 -2.33 29.96
N SER A 643 45.85 -1.18 29.40
CA SER A 643 46.23 0.04 30.12
C SER A 643 47.06 1.01 29.24
N PRO A 644 47.32 2.25 29.70
CA PRO A 644 46.84 3.44 28.99
C PRO A 644 47.92 4.28 28.28
N ALA A 645 47.41 5.35 27.65
CA ALA A 645 48.04 6.37 26.84
C ALA A 645 49.46 6.87 27.16
N PRO A 646 50.16 7.48 26.16
CA PRO A 646 50.17 8.92 26.18
C PRO A 646 50.17 9.63 24.81
N THR A 647 49.77 10.86 24.95
CA THR A 647 49.67 12.00 24.08
C THR A 647 50.84 12.24 23.12
N SER A 648 50.53 12.62 21.87
CA SER A 648 51.36 13.57 21.11
C SER A 648 50.61 14.13 19.89
N THR A 649 50.90 15.36 19.61
CA THR A 649 50.31 16.38 18.75
C THR A 649 50.34 16.13 17.23
N PRO A 650 49.61 16.94 16.48
CA PRO A 650 49.12 16.55 15.15
C PRO A 650 50.02 17.01 13.97
N THR A 651 49.97 16.21 12.94
CA THR A 651 50.43 16.65 11.61
C THR A 651 49.26 16.59 10.63
N THR A 652 49.02 17.73 10.05
CA THR A 652 48.02 17.93 9.01
C THR A 652 48.33 17.18 7.74
N THR A 653 47.43 16.30 7.33
CA THR A 653 47.36 15.87 5.94
C THR A 653 45.92 15.98 5.47
N SER A 654 45.78 16.50 4.27
CA SER A 654 44.54 16.89 3.61
C SER A 654 43.55 15.74 3.45
N SER A 655 42.32 16.04 3.78
CA SER A 655 41.17 15.12 3.75
C SER A 655 40.57 14.88 2.36
N ALA A 656 41.39 14.67 1.35
CA ALA A 656 40.87 14.42 -0.01
C ALA A 656 40.85 12.94 -0.43
N ASP A 657 41.53 12.04 0.29
CA ASP A 657 41.77 10.69 -0.20
C ASP A 657 40.93 9.57 0.47
N LEU A 658 39.98 9.96 1.32
CA LEU A 658 39.17 8.94 2.01
C LEU A 658 37.76 8.69 1.46
N LEU A 659 37.38 9.47 0.43
CA LEU A 659 36.03 9.33 -0.17
C LEU A 659 35.93 8.43 -1.38
N ASP A 660 37.09 7.93 -1.86
CA ASP A 660 37.14 7.11 -3.08
C ASP A 660 36.95 5.59 -2.82
N LEU A 661 36.80 5.20 -1.56
CA LEU A 661 36.74 3.77 -1.20
C LEU A 661 35.35 3.26 -0.83
N LEU A 662 34.32 4.11 -0.89
CA LEU A 662 32.94 3.70 -0.61
C LEU A 662 32.08 3.96 -1.84
N GLY A 663 31.99 2.96 -2.68
CA GLY A 663 31.24 3.00 -3.92
C GLY A 663 29.78 3.39 -3.81
N GLY A 664 29.43 4.38 -4.53
CA GLY A 664 28.20 4.58 -5.24
C GLY A 664 26.88 4.62 -4.49
N LEU A 665 26.66 5.70 -3.72
CA LEU A 665 25.28 6.18 -3.52
C LEU A 665 25.22 7.55 -4.18
N GLU A 666 24.53 7.68 -5.28
CA GLU A 666 24.28 8.96 -5.94
C GLU A 666 23.47 9.87 -5.02
N ILE A 667 24.18 10.74 -4.29
CA ILE A 667 23.55 11.84 -3.58
C ILE A 667 23.31 12.93 -4.61
N THR A 668 22.09 13.06 -5.09
CA THR A 668 21.69 14.24 -5.88
C THR A 668 21.97 15.49 -5.04
N PRO A 669 22.72 16.48 -5.53
CA PRO A 669 23.00 17.66 -4.75
C PRO A 669 21.71 18.43 -4.44
N VAL A 670 21.43 18.61 -3.17
CA VAL A 670 20.26 19.37 -2.72
C VAL A 670 20.39 20.81 -3.23
N PRO A 671 19.37 21.34 -3.89
CA PRO A 671 19.46 22.67 -4.49
C PRO A 671 19.70 23.75 -3.42
N THR A 672 20.75 24.56 -3.60
CA THR A 672 21.08 25.70 -2.74
C THR A 672 20.63 27.00 -3.42
N VAL A 673 20.07 27.94 -2.64
CA VAL A 673 19.63 29.26 -3.13
C VAL A 673 20.47 30.33 -2.44
N SER A 674 21.09 31.25 -3.21
CA SER A 674 21.80 32.42 -2.67
C SER A 674 20.77 33.45 -2.18
N VAL A 675 20.87 33.90 -0.93
CA VAL A 675 19.92 34.80 -0.29
C VAL A 675 20.51 36.15 0.11
N TYR A 676 21.85 36.25 0.19
CA TYR A 676 22.54 37.50 0.52
C TYR A 676 23.94 37.46 -0.06
N GLU A 677 24.33 38.56 -0.68
CA GLU A 677 25.71 38.74 -1.18
C GLU A 677 26.09 40.24 -1.10
N LYS A 678 26.97 40.58 -0.15
CA LYS A 678 27.41 41.94 0.10
C LYS A 678 28.73 41.93 0.82
N ASN A 679 29.62 42.87 0.44
CA ASN A 679 30.96 43.09 1.06
C ASN A 679 31.80 41.80 1.14
N GLY A 680 31.63 40.91 0.13
CA GLY A 680 32.36 39.65 0.07
C GLY A 680 31.83 38.53 0.94
N LEU A 681 30.76 38.77 1.72
CA LEU A 681 30.02 37.72 2.45
C LEU A 681 28.85 37.20 1.57
N SER A 682 28.86 35.92 1.31
CA SER A 682 27.79 35.24 0.59
C SER A 682 27.07 34.26 1.54
N LEU A 683 25.74 34.35 1.61
CA LEU A 683 24.88 33.41 2.35
C LEU A 683 24.02 32.61 1.38
N LYS A 684 24.09 31.30 1.53
CA LYS A 684 23.23 30.35 0.77
C LYS A 684 22.36 29.58 1.74
N ILE A 685 21.16 29.20 1.29
CA ILE A 685 20.27 28.33 2.05
C ILE A 685 20.09 27.01 1.31
N GLN A 686 20.08 25.97 2.10
CA GLN A 686 19.77 24.61 1.67
C GLN A 686 18.61 24.10 2.53
N CYS A 687 17.58 23.55 1.90
CA CYS A 687 16.38 23.08 2.61
C CYS A 687 16.23 21.58 2.46
N ASP A 688 16.02 20.92 3.59
CA ASP A 688 15.76 19.49 3.65
C ASP A 688 14.44 19.24 4.38
N LYS A 689 13.51 18.57 3.73
CA LYS A 689 12.19 18.28 4.27
C LYS A 689 12.21 16.92 5.01
N GLN A 690 12.16 16.96 6.34
CA GLN A 690 12.20 15.75 7.15
C GLN A 690 10.83 15.10 7.31
N THR A 691 9.75 15.92 7.46
CA THR A 691 8.36 15.44 7.51
C THR A 691 7.46 16.46 6.80
N GLU A 692 6.16 16.19 6.72
CA GLU A 692 5.19 17.12 6.11
C GLU A 692 5.12 18.49 6.83
N THR A 693 5.53 18.55 8.09
CA THR A 693 5.43 19.75 8.92
C THR A 693 6.78 20.29 9.35
N GLU A 694 7.87 19.49 9.21
CA GLU A 694 9.21 19.88 9.68
C GLU A 694 10.16 20.03 8.51
N VAL A 695 10.79 21.19 8.44
CA VAL A 695 11.80 21.54 7.42
C VAL A 695 13.08 21.96 8.14
N THR A 696 14.18 21.38 7.75
CA THR A 696 15.52 21.76 8.20
C THR A 696 16.11 22.72 7.15
N VAL A 697 16.42 23.94 7.58
CA VAL A 697 17.09 24.97 6.75
C VAL A 697 18.53 25.10 7.23
N THR A 698 19.48 24.77 6.39
CA THR A 698 20.90 24.96 6.66
C THR A 698 21.37 26.26 5.97
N LEU A 699 21.83 27.22 6.76
CA LEU A 699 22.40 28.49 6.32
C LEU A 699 23.89 28.29 6.19
N ILE A 700 24.44 28.61 5.03
CA ILE A 700 25.86 28.42 4.70
C ILE A 700 26.45 29.80 4.39
N ALA A 701 27.41 30.26 5.21
CA ALA A 701 28.09 31.51 5.04
C ALA A 701 29.50 31.27 4.50
N SER A 702 29.86 31.94 3.42
CA SER A 702 31.19 31.90 2.82
C SER A 702 31.76 33.31 2.56
N ASN A 703 33.06 33.45 2.59
CA ASN A 703 33.78 34.74 2.51
C ASN A 703 34.69 34.75 1.28
N SER A 704 34.45 35.68 0.35
CA SER A 704 35.28 35.87 -0.85
C SER A 704 36.33 36.98 -0.69
N THR A 705 36.44 37.62 0.48
CA THR A 705 37.41 38.69 0.70
C THR A 705 38.81 38.15 1.04
N GLN A 706 39.80 39.02 1.02
CA GLN A 706 41.20 38.68 1.34
C GLN A 706 41.47 38.57 2.85
N ASN A 707 40.51 38.97 3.69
CA ASN A 707 40.65 38.97 5.17
C ASN A 707 39.53 38.14 5.80
N ASP A 708 39.80 37.56 6.96
CA ASP A 708 38.81 36.82 7.73
C ASP A 708 37.69 37.74 8.23
N ILE A 709 36.45 37.28 8.07
CA ILE A 709 35.28 37.92 8.65
C ILE A 709 35.10 37.37 10.07
N THR A 710 35.09 38.30 11.06
CA THR A 710 35.00 37.93 12.48
C THR A 710 33.68 38.37 13.09
N ASN A 711 33.36 37.86 14.28
CA ASN A 711 32.15 38.18 15.03
C ASN A 711 30.86 37.92 14.20
N PHE A 712 30.91 36.90 13.37
CA PHE A 712 29.74 36.53 12.56
C PHE A 712 28.61 36.01 13.46
N THR A 713 27.47 36.68 13.39
CA THR A 713 26.23 36.28 14.09
C THR A 713 25.06 36.37 13.17
N LEU A 714 24.18 35.41 13.27
CA LEU A 714 22.99 35.31 12.45
C LEU A 714 21.79 35.07 13.35
N GLN A 715 20.73 35.82 13.15
CA GLN A 715 19.45 35.71 13.84
C GLN A 715 18.36 35.53 12.80
N ALA A 716 17.41 34.61 13.05
CA ALA A 716 16.31 34.33 12.16
C ALA A 716 14.97 34.58 12.86
N ALA A 717 14.03 35.14 12.15
CA ALA A 717 12.64 35.33 12.63
C ALA A 717 11.65 34.88 11.57
N VAL A 718 10.60 34.17 12.02
CA VAL A 718 9.52 33.64 11.18
C VAL A 718 8.16 34.16 11.70
N PRO A 719 7.10 34.10 10.88
CA PRO A 719 5.75 34.46 11.35
C PRO A 719 5.31 33.59 12.53
N LYS A 720 4.46 34.12 13.39
CA LYS A 720 3.95 33.48 14.63
C LYS A 720 3.28 32.11 14.38
N SER A 721 2.89 31.82 13.15
CA SER A 721 2.28 30.55 12.74
C SER A 721 3.29 29.41 12.57
N VAL A 722 4.59 29.70 12.56
CA VAL A 722 5.68 28.75 12.37
C VAL A 722 6.57 28.77 13.60
N GLN A 723 6.94 27.61 14.12
CA GLN A 723 7.87 27.50 15.23
C GLN A 723 9.31 27.41 14.69
N LEU A 724 10.21 28.15 15.28
CA LEU A 724 11.61 28.21 14.86
C LEU A 724 12.52 27.81 16.01
N GLN A 725 13.46 26.91 15.75
CA GLN A 725 14.53 26.55 16.68
C GLN A 725 15.88 26.64 15.95
N MET A 726 16.76 27.53 16.43
CA MET A 726 18.11 27.71 15.87
C MET A 726 19.12 26.90 16.66
N LYS A 727 19.93 26.12 15.96
CA LYS A 727 21.11 25.47 16.56
C LYS A 727 22.29 26.44 16.58
N ALA A 728 23.31 26.16 17.41
CA ALA A 728 24.53 26.95 17.46
C ALA A 728 25.23 26.90 16.08
N PRO A 729 25.86 28.01 15.65
CA PRO A 729 26.65 28.01 14.42
C PRO A 729 27.94 27.19 14.58
N SER A 730 28.49 26.71 13.47
CA SER A 730 29.73 25.93 13.45
C SER A 730 30.96 26.76 13.81
N GLY A 731 30.84 28.07 13.78
CA GLY A 731 31.90 29.00 14.14
C GLY A 731 31.46 30.46 14.06
N ASN A 732 32.27 31.39 14.56
CA ASN A 732 32.04 32.84 14.52
C ASN A 732 33.04 33.61 13.66
N VAL A 733 33.95 32.88 13.00
CA VAL A 733 34.94 33.43 12.06
C VAL A 733 34.78 32.72 10.72
N ILE A 734 34.68 33.45 9.63
CA ILE A 734 34.62 32.91 8.28
C ILE A 734 35.94 33.19 7.58
N PRO A 735 36.76 32.14 7.29
CA PRO A 735 38.08 32.31 6.69
C PRO A 735 38.03 33.02 5.32
N ALA A 736 39.07 33.76 5.01
CA ALA A 736 39.27 34.46 3.75
C ALA A 736 39.38 33.49 2.55
N HIS A 737 39.24 34.00 1.35
CA HIS A 737 39.47 33.30 0.07
C HIS A 737 38.58 32.04 -0.13
N GLY A 738 37.45 31.94 0.58
CA GLY A 738 36.60 30.76 0.47
C GLY A 738 37.18 29.48 1.07
N LEU A 739 38.25 29.57 1.88
CA LEU A 739 38.92 28.41 2.48
C LEU A 739 38.12 27.68 3.53
N GLY A 740 36.94 28.20 3.90
CA GLY A 740 36.03 27.55 4.84
C GLY A 740 34.64 28.19 4.83
N GLN A 741 33.72 27.52 5.43
CA GLN A 741 32.34 27.97 5.52
C GLN A 741 31.82 27.83 6.95
N VAL A 742 30.98 28.78 7.37
CA VAL A 742 30.25 28.67 8.64
C VAL A 742 28.83 28.25 8.33
N THR A 743 28.39 27.19 8.96
CA THR A 743 27.03 26.68 8.79
C THR A 743 26.22 26.85 10.06
N GLN A 744 24.93 27.13 9.91
CA GLN A 744 24.00 27.19 11.03
C GLN A 744 22.66 26.54 10.61
N THR A 745 22.20 25.57 11.39
CA THR A 745 20.98 24.83 11.13
C THR A 745 19.81 25.49 11.87
N VAL A 746 18.71 25.67 11.16
CA VAL A 746 17.43 26.19 11.67
C VAL A 746 16.37 25.13 11.43
N LEU A 747 15.73 24.69 12.49
CA LEU A 747 14.59 23.76 12.42
C LEU A 747 13.30 24.56 12.41
N LEU A 748 12.49 24.38 11.38
CA LEU A 748 11.19 25.03 11.21
C LEU A 748 10.09 23.99 11.35
N ASN A 749 9.13 24.20 12.25
CA ASN A 749 7.94 23.39 12.36
C ASN A 749 6.73 24.23 11.92
N ASN A 750 6.12 23.84 10.81
CA ASN A 750 5.02 24.55 10.15
C ASN A 750 3.76 23.67 10.13
N PRO A 751 3.09 23.49 11.27
CA PRO A 751 1.93 22.60 11.37
C PRO A 751 0.74 23.05 10.52
N ASN A 752 0.65 24.31 10.19
CA ASN A 752 -0.46 24.90 9.43
C ASN A 752 -0.18 24.98 7.91
N LYS A 753 0.99 24.50 7.47
CA LYS A 753 1.44 24.51 6.06
C LYS A 753 1.30 25.87 5.38
N VAL A 754 1.56 26.93 6.13
CA VAL A 754 1.53 28.34 5.63
C VAL A 754 2.80 28.55 4.78
N SER A 755 2.72 29.42 3.76
CA SER A 755 3.89 29.78 2.96
C SER A 755 5.01 30.31 3.86
N LEU A 756 6.20 29.71 3.73
CA LEU A 756 7.34 30.08 4.58
C LEU A 756 7.90 31.44 4.17
N LYS A 757 8.09 32.29 5.17
CA LYS A 757 8.77 33.59 5.05
C LYS A 757 9.71 33.68 6.22
N MET A 758 10.94 34.14 5.98
CA MET A 758 11.95 34.24 7.03
C MET A 758 12.70 35.55 6.88
N ARG A 759 12.92 36.23 7.99
CA ARG A 759 13.82 37.40 8.04
C ARG A 759 15.10 37.00 8.75
N LEU A 760 16.22 37.27 8.09
CA LEU A 760 17.55 37.03 8.64
C LEU A 760 18.19 38.37 8.99
N ARG A 761 18.70 38.49 10.20
CA ARG A 761 19.57 39.60 10.63
C ARG A 761 21.00 39.06 10.69
N VAL A 762 21.87 39.64 9.85
CA VAL A 762 23.25 39.23 9.70
C VAL A 762 24.11 40.34 10.30
N ALA A 763 25.01 40.02 11.21
CA ALA A 763 25.98 40.99 11.74
C ALA A 763 27.38 40.36 11.72
N TYR A 764 28.38 41.12 11.29
CA TYR A 764 29.74 40.65 11.16
C TYR A 764 30.71 41.83 11.15
N SER A 765 31.98 41.55 11.44
CA SER A 765 33.05 42.53 11.36
C SER A 765 34.01 42.16 10.23
N ASN A 766 34.20 43.11 9.30
CA ASN A 766 35.16 42.98 8.20
C ASN A 766 36.13 44.14 8.28
N GLN A 767 37.42 43.88 8.43
CA GLN A 767 38.50 44.87 8.57
C GLN A 767 38.25 45.90 9.69
N GLY A 768 37.67 45.43 10.82
CA GLY A 768 37.39 46.31 11.97
C GLY A 768 36.08 47.09 11.85
N ALA A 769 35.44 47.12 10.70
CA ALA A 769 34.12 47.77 10.51
C ALA A 769 32.97 46.77 10.79
N MET A 770 32.06 47.17 11.67
CA MET A 770 30.85 46.38 11.96
C MET A 770 29.80 46.59 10.88
N HIS A 771 29.36 45.53 10.30
CA HIS A 771 28.27 45.53 9.33
C HIS A 771 27.04 44.79 9.89
N GLN A 772 25.86 45.34 9.66
CA GLN A 772 24.64 44.74 10.10
C GLN A 772 23.52 44.97 9.05
N ASP A 773 23.00 43.90 8.51
CA ASP A 773 21.96 43.95 7.50
C ASP A 773 20.78 43.02 7.89
N THR A 774 19.61 43.32 7.32
CA THR A 774 18.41 42.47 7.46
C THR A 774 17.93 42.10 6.06
N VAL A 775 17.75 40.78 5.85
CA VAL A 775 17.33 40.22 4.57
C VAL A 775 16.01 39.47 4.78
N GLN A 776 15.06 39.63 3.89
CA GLN A 776 13.83 38.87 3.91
C GLN A 776 13.89 37.80 2.81
N ILE A 777 13.57 36.58 3.18
CA ILE A 777 13.50 35.40 2.29
C ILE A 777 12.03 35.04 2.11
N ASP A 778 11.53 35.23 0.91
CA ASP A 778 10.16 34.89 0.53
C ASP A 778 10.11 33.69 -0.43
N SER A 779 11.26 33.26 -0.95
CA SER A 779 11.37 32.11 -1.86
C SER A 779 12.32 31.04 -1.30
N PHE A 780 11.78 29.88 -1.04
CA PHE A 780 12.50 28.69 -0.62
C PHE A 780 12.53 27.69 -1.77
N PRO A 781 13.54 26.81 -1.87
CA PRO A 781 13.56 25.77 -2.93
C PRO A 781 12.24 25.00 -2.97
N SER A 782 11.60 24.98 -4.12
CA SER A 782 10.19 24.59 -4.29
C SER A 782 9.88 23.15 -3.89
N ALA A 783 10.86 22.26 -3.97
CA ALA A 783 10.66 20.85 -3.60
C ALA A 783 10.43 20.62 -2.10
N ALA A 784 10.90 21.54 -1.23
CA ALA A 784 10.87 21.35 0.22
C ALA A 784 9.70 22.04 0.93
N CYS A 785 9.14 23.11 0.36
CA CYS A 785 8.37 24.09 1.14
C CYS A 785 6.97 24.43 0.61
N GLN A 786 6.51 23.84 -0.50
CA GLN A 786 5.17 24.11 -1.01
C GLN A 786 4.20 22.97 -0.68
N PRO A 787 2.96 23.30 -0.28
CA PRO A 787 1.92 22.25 -0.24
C PRO A 787 1.72 21.71 -1.65
N SER A 788 1.57 20.41 -1.76
CA SER A 788 1.37 19.72 -3.04
C SER A 788 0.00 20.09 -3.62
N PHE A 789 -0.06 21.19 -4.35
CA PHE A 789 -1.18 21.52 -5.23
C PHE A 789 -0.82 21.06 -6.64
N SER A 790 -1.60 20.16 -7.19
CA SER A 790 -1.49 19.80 -8.60
C SER A 790 -1.81 21.01 -9.48
N PRO A 791 -1.06 21.28 -10.56
CA PRO A 791 -1.29 22.44 -11.42
C PRO A 791 -2.44 22.16 -12.40
N LEU A 792 -3.62 22.58 -12.01
CA LEU A 792 -4.74 22.71 -12.96
C LEU A 792 -5.54 23.94 -12.55
N UNK A 793 -5.21 24.88 -13.04
CA UNK A 793 -5.92 25.93 -13.16
C UNK A 793 -5.24 27.07 -13.59
N GLN A 794 -5.03 27.05 -14.73
CA GLN A 794 -4.92 28.41 -15.27
C GLN A 794 -6.05 28.73 -16.22
N THR A 795 -6.58 29.85 -16.00
CA THR A 795 -7.43 30.67 -16.86
C THR A 795 -8.88 30.22 -17.02
N TYR A 796 -9.74 30.87 -16.24
CA TYR A 796 -10.88 31.57 -16.86
C TYR A 796 -11.35 32.72 -15.95
N LYS A 797 -11.17 33.96 -16.36
CA LYS A 797 -11.90 35.09 -15.85
C LYS A 797 -13.31 35.06 -16.46
N SER A 798 -14.34 35.02 -15.65
CA SER A 798 -15.68 35.26 -16.09
C SER A 798 -16.41 36.21 -15.12
N PRO A 799 -17.35 36.99 -15.61
CA PRO A 799 -17.85 38.18 -14.90
C PRO A 799 -18.89 37.89 -13.84
N GLU A 800 -19.07 38.86 -12.98
CA GLU A 800 -20.02 38.94 -11.86
C GLU A 800 -21.47 38.62 -12.23
N SER A 801 -22.12 37.80 -11.41
CA SER A 801 -23.58 37.71 -11.41
C SER A 801 -24.12 37.68 -9.99
N PRO A 802 -25.38 38.17 -9.81
CA PRO A 802 -25.83 38.74 -8.53
C PRO A 802 -26.29 37.71 -7.48
N ARG A 803 -26.19 38.16 -6.24
CA ARG A 803 -26.65 37.46 -5.03
C ARG A 803 -28.16 37.24 -5.04
N LEU A 804 -28.56 35.96 -4.92
CA LEU A 804 -29.96 35.63 -4.58
C LEU A 804 -30.02 35.07 -3.17
N SER A 805 -30.68 35.79 -2.29
CA SER A 805 -30.98 35.38 -0.92
C SER A 805 -32.27 34.54 -0.88
N PHE A 806 -32.22 33.37 -0.27
CA PHE A 806 -33.38 32.52 0.01
C PHE A 806 -33.57 32.36 1.52
N PRO A 807 -34.82 32.64 2.02
CA PRO A 807 -35.13 32.38 3.42
C PRO A 807 -35.64 30.96 3.65
N UNK A 808 -35.22 30.24 4.48
CA UNK A 808 -35.60 29.01 4.78
C UNK A 808 -36.62 29.03 5.80
N ARG A 809 -37.48 28.56 5.52
CA ARG A 809 -38.53 28.21 6.47
C ARG A 809 -38.57 26.71 6.67
N TRP A 810 -38.22 26.28 7.85
CA TRP A 810 -38.37 24.87 8.29
C TRP A 810 -39.83 24.61 8.66
N ARG A 811 -40.43 23.62 7.98
CA ARG A 811 -41.65 22.99 8.48
C ARG A 811 -41.30 21.59 8.95
N SER A 812 -41.64 21.27 10.18
CA SER A 812 -41.60 19.99 10.79
C SER A 812 -42.57 19.03 10.07
N LEU A 813 -42.06 17.95 9.52
CA LEU A 813 -42.85 16.81 9.06
C LEU A 813 -42.56 15.65 9.99
N GLU A 814 -43.56 15.23 10.74
CA GLU A 814 -43.56 13.98 11.49
C GLU A 814 -43.66 12.82 10.51
N ILE A 815 -42.68 11.97 10.50
CA ILE A 815 -42.74 10.71 9.78
C ILE A 815 -42.55 9.57 10.80
N GLY A 816 -43.53 8.70 10.77
CA GLY A 816 -43.60 7.56 11.67
C GLY A 816 -42.46 6.57 11.52
N SER A 817 -42.27 5.86 12.60
CA SER A 817 -41.28 4.83 12.86
C SER A 817 -41.13 3.80 11.73
N GLY A 818 -39.89 3.67 11.24
CA GLY A 818 -39.49 2.52 10.46
C GLY A 818 -38.63 2.84 9.25
N LEU A 819 -37.38 2.41 9.35
CA LEU A 819 -36.45 2.21 8.23
C LEU A 819 -35.78 3.40 7.59
N SER A 820 -34.53 3.43 7.77
CA SER A 820 -33.41 3.99 7.02
C SER A 820 -32.51 4.95 7.77
N THR A 821 -31.73 4.43 8.67
CA THR A 821 -30.61 5.14 9.27
C THR A 821 -29.25 4.82 8.60
N SER A 822 -29.23 3.92 7.63
CA SER A 822 -27.96 3.48 7.04
C SER A 822 -27.48 4.30 5.82
N LEU A 823 -28.35 5.08 5.21
CA LEU A 823 -28.00 5.80 3.95
C LEU A 823 -27.60 7.27 4.10
N LEU A 824 -27.87 7.85 5.24
CA LEU A 824 -27.55 9.28 5.47
C LEU A 824 -26.17 9.55 6.08
N TRP A 825 -25.49 8.51 6.48
CA TRP A 825 -24.18 8.63 7.15
C TRP A 825 -22.98 8.83 6.22
N THR A 826 -23.15 8.60 4.93
CA THR A 826 -22.02 8.67 4.00
C THR A 826 -21.72 10.06 3.46
N LYS A 827 -22.62 11.04 3.66
CA LYS A 827 -22.45 12.36 3.03
C LYS A 827 -22.04 13.52 3.94
N ARG A 828 -22.00 13.34 5.27
CA ARG A 828 -21.51 14.40 6.17
C ARG A 828 -20.70 13.82 7.30
N CYS A 829 -19.41 13.89 7.16
CA CYS A 829 -18.47 13.59 8.22
C CYS A 829 -17.94 14.91 8.79
N PRO A 830 -18.49 15.45 9.87
CA PRO A 830 -17.80 16.52 10.58
C PRO A 830 -16.66 15.90 11.38
N GLN A 831 -15.59 16.60 11.50
CA GLN A 831 -14.39 16.18 12.24
C GLN A 831 -14.61 16.06 13.77
N ARG A 832 -15.85 16.04 14.27
CA ARG A 832 -16.20 16.03 15.68
C ARG A 832 -17.42 15.13 15.97
N PHE A 833 -17.32 14.35 17.02
CA PHE A 833 -18.33 13.39 17.51
C PHE A 833 -19.57 14.07 18.11
N ASP A 834 -20.74 13.48 17.93
CA ASP A 834 -21.96 13.94 18.58
C ASP A 834 -22.16 13.27 19.97
N THR A 835 -22.82 13.96 20.87
CA THR A 835 -23.10 13.50 22.22
C THR A 835 -23.98 12.25 22.27
N THR A 836 -24.87 12.12 21.30
CA THR A 836 -25.69 10.91 21.12
C THR A 836 -24.85 9.67 20.86
N ASP A 837 -23.76 9.80 20.15
CA ASP A 837 -22.90 8.65 19.79
C ASP A 837 -22.19 8.05 21.00
N PHE A 838 -21.74 8.88 21.96
CA PHE A 838 -21.06 8.40 23.16
C PHE A 838 -22.06 7.70 24.11
N TYR A 839 -23.27 8.22 24.22
CA TYR A 839 -24.31 7.60 25.04
C TYR A 839 -24.83 6.32 24.38
N GLU A 840 -24.94 6.29 23.07
CA GLU A 840 -25.25 5.05 22.36
C GLU A 840 -24.18 3.99 22.61
N VAL A 841 -22.89 4.33 22.53
CA VAL A 841 -21.81 3.40 22.83
C VAL A 841 -21.88 2.91 24.28
N LEU A 842 -22.23 3.79 25.23
CA LEU A 842 -22.40 3.40 26.62
C LEU A 842 -23.72 2.64 26.89
N SER A 843 -24.80 2.98 26.20
CA SER A 843 -26.10 2.31 26.33
C SER A 843 -26.14 0.98 25.54
N TRP A 844 -25.38 0.86 24.48
CA TRP A 844 -25.27 -0.36 23.68
C TRP A 844 -24.59 -1.51 24.45
N PHE A 845 -23.77 -1.18 25.43
CA PHE A 845 -23.29 -2.19 26.38
C PHE A 845 -24.42 -2.80 27.22
N GLU A 846 -25.58 -2.16 27.28
CA GLU A 846 -26.75 -2.68 28.00
C GLU A 846 -27.66 -3.56 27.17
N LEU A 847 -27.81 -3.31 25.85
CA LEU A 847 -28.99 -3.79 25.12
C LEU A 847 -28.84 -4.99 24.22
N SER A 848 -27.70 -5.44 23.79
CA SER A 848 -27.60 -6.75 23.10
C SER A 848 -26.21 -7.05 22.56
N GLY A 849 -25.75 -8.24 22.72
CA GLY A 849 -24.45 -8.69 22.31
C GLY A 849 -24.19 -8.84 20.81
N THR A 850 -25.13 -8.50 19.93
CA THR A 850 -24.95 -8.72 18.50
C THR A 850 -24.79 -7.48 17.62
N LYS A 851 -25.25 -6.33 18.08
CA LYS A 851 -25.21 -5.09 17.27
C LYS A 851 -23.97 -4.23 17.55
N CYS A 852 -23.28 -4.43 18.64
CA CYS A 852 -22.19 -3.57 19.10
C CYS A 852 -20.89 -3.69 18.27
N SER A 853 -20.69 -4.83 17.59
CA SER A 853 -19.42 -5.10 16.93
C SER A 853 -19.21 -4.31 15.62
N PHE A 854 -20.29 -3.88 14.96
CA PHE A 854 -20.17 -3.22 13.64
C PHE A 854 -19.86 -1.72 13.74
N MET A 855 -20.39 -1.04 14.73
CA MET A 855 -20.20 0.41 14.89
C MET A 855 -18.87 0.79 15.56
N CYS A 856 -18.43 0.06 16.56
CA CYS A 856 -17.12 0.26 17.17
C CYS A 856 -15.97 0.04 16.20
N CYS A 857 -16.11 -0.90 15.27
CA CYS A 857 -15.08 -1.21 14.27
C CYS A 857 -14.85 -0.09 13.26
N HIS A 858 -15.90 0.59 12.82
CA HIS A 858 -15.76 1.67 11.83
C HIS A 858 -15.11 2.95 12.38
N TYR A 859 -15.28 3.19 13.67
CA TYR A 859 -14.68 4.36 14.33
C TYR A 859 -13.23 4.13 14.74
N TYR A 860 -12.90 2.93 15.17
CA TYR A 860 -11.54 2.58 15.61
C TYR A 860 -10.54 2.50 14.45
N THR A 861 -10.97 2.06 13.27
CA THR A 861 -10.12 1.99 12.09
C THR A 861 -9.68 3.36 11.54
N ARG A 862 -10.43 4.42 11.88
CA ARG A 862 -10.08 5.77 11.42
C ARG A 862 -9.15 6.53 12.38
N LEU A 863 -9.16 6.18 13.66
CA LEU A 863 -8.37 6.86 14.70
C LEU A 863 -6.99 6.26 14.92
N ASN A 864 -6.77 5.00 14.57
CA ASN A 864 -5.55 4.27 14.97
C ASN A 864 -4.68 3.84 13.79
N ARG A 865 -4.27 4.80 12.95
CA ARG A 865 -3.17 4.56 12.01
C ARG A 865 -1.78 4.55 12.69
N GLN A 866 -1.72 4.80 13.99
CA GLN A 866 -0.44 4.96 14.70
C GLN A 866 -0.07 3.85 15.68
N THR A 867 -0.95 2.88 15.96
CA THR A 867 -0.61 1.76 16.85
C THR A 867 -1.09 0.43 16.30
N ASN A 868 -0.15 -0.39 15.92
CA ASN A 868 -0.37 -1.69 15.25
C ASN A 868 -0.96 -2.80 16.16
N VAL A 869 -1.12 -2.56 17.46
CA VAL A 869 -1.39 -3.63 18.42
C VAL A 869 -2.87 -4.01 18.52
N HIS A 870 -3.79 -3.07 18.37
CA HIS A 870 -5.22 -3.34 18.48
C HIS A 870 -5.92 -3.70 17.16
N TYR A 871 -5.21 -3.67 16.06
CA TYR A 871 -5.76 -3.95 14.73
C TYR A 871 -6.26 -5.39 14.55
N HIS A 872 -5.61 -6.33 15.22
CA HIS A 872 -5.95 -7.75 15.12
C HIS A 872 -7.30 -8.11 15.73
N TRP A 873 -7.68 -7.48 16.83
CA TRP A 873 -8.92 -7.82 17.53
C TRP A 873 -10.16 -7.40 16.75
N ILE A 874 -10.15 -6.19 16.21
CA ILE A 874 -11.26 -5.65 15.41
C ILE A 874 -11.39 -6.45 14.09
N ARG A 875 -10.27 -6.79 13.48
CA ARG A 875 -10.24 -7.59 12.25
C ARG A 875 -10.77 -9.01 12.48
N SER A 876 -10.53 -9.58 13.65
CA SER A 876 -11.04 -10.91 14.04
C SER A 876 -12.52 -10.92 14.34
N PHE A 877 -13.10 -9.77 14.73
CA PHE A 877 -14.53 -9.68 15.03
C PHE A 877 -15.36 -9.40 13.75
N VAL A 878 -14.74 -8.78 12.75
CA VAL A 878 -15.38 -8.46 11.45
C VAL A 878 -15.20 -9.63 10.45
N HIS A 879 -14.08 -10.33 10.54
CA HIS A 879 -13.83 -11.56 9.79
C HIS A 879 -14.25 -12.79 10.61
#